data_e63ccef64b0c3bb15494782416bab64b
#
_entry.id   e63ccef64b0c3bb15494782416bab64b
#
_cell.length_a   1.000
_cell.length_b   1.000
_cell.length_c   1.000
_cell.angle_alpha   90.00
_cell.angle_beta   90.00
_cell.angle_gamma   90.00
#
_symmetry.space_group_name_H-M   'P 1'
#
loop_
_entity.id
_entity.type
_entity.pdbx_description
1 polymer ?
#
loop_
_entity_poly.entity_id
_entity_poly.type
_entity_poly.pdbx_seq_one_letter_code
_entity_poly.pdbx_strand_id
1 'polypeptide(L)'
;MIFHKSVFYYLFIFATVFSHLAFSQVIFRDLPNYKLNSSDQFLFDISSSRDIISLNGIWKVYTADDKKEEKVKITIPSVFEGKGEFVFEKSFDLTSEQINNHKISLNFFGLNYSADISVNNAIIYRHPGGEFPFSLPIPRDLLKSDKANIISVKLFYALDALNTIPLKQRFLFPKNLGGIIRDVYLHLTPNVSITDFNFKKDIDTKNNKALISIQTVIDNKEFRKIPDSLGSKSDFVLKAQILSKDGITIVTSEQNAFRLDPSKRIEIKNNLTIASPVLWSPDNPVSYIVRLELWQGDKLVDRSDKSVALYNLQLSENNFILNGKDFHLYGVTYSASDFQYGSLSSYERMESDLTLIKQAGFNAVRFSRELPHPYYLRLCENLGLLAFVELPISNLPEDLAASQNFVERSKNYLSGLLSAYSSSSVIAGIGFGSGYLFSSDKHRSLLSNLTGQVKKNRNIITYASFFDFGYQEINDLDIYGIELLNKQPNDVQDEVENLKTSVGSGKLFIGEATYIVNIGQTDGYVNKFSYEAQAKFFDDMFSFYEENNLSGFFVNTMYDIRGDYRSIVSGYNTENVYNIGLISEDRNQERLAFKILSARMKNAEKVTIPIGSEKDDAPMIFIITGLVLALLMGVLVNSGRKFRDDASRALLRPYNFFADVRDQRIISAYHSLFLGAVISLVISLIFANLFYYVRNNILFERIILSFGSADLIAGVSYLAWNPVKALIWLFVISVSVMFLLTIVITASSFFVRTKVYLSSVFFTIVWSLLPAVLLIPLGIVLYRLLNAGAGNIYIYIFLILFSFWMLYRLLKGVSVIFDINAGGIYFYGLLTIALIKLIIFIYFEVNNSVFQYLRLALKQFNIFG
;
A
#
# COMPACT_ATOMS: atom_id res chain seq x y z
N MET A 1 46.85 31.33 -3.97
CA MET A 1 46.66 30.36 -5.07
C MET A 1 46.61 28.90 -4.60
N ILE A 2 47.11 28.56 -3.42
CA ILE A 2 47.05 27.19 -2.83
C ILE A 2 45.67 26.88 -2.15
N PHE A 3 44.97 27.91 -1.69
CA PHE A 3 43.69 27.76 -0.98
C PHE A 3 42.47 27.44 -1.88
N HIS A 4 42.56 27.76 -3.19
CA HIS A 4 41.48 27.46 -4.13
C HIS A 4 41.42 25.98 -4.54
N LYS A 5 42.55 25.27 -4.50
CA LYS A 5 42.59 23.86 -4.88
C LYS A 5 42.04 22.95 -3.78
N SER A 6 42.20 23.31 -2.49
CA SER A 6 41.66 22.47 -1.39
C SER A 6 40.15 22.55 -1.25
N VAL A 7 39.52 23.70 -1.45
CA VAL A 7 38.07 23.85 -1.41
C VAL A 7 37.39 23.06 -2.55
N PHE A 8 38.00 23.06 -3.73
CA PHE A 8 37.53 22.27 -4.87
C PHE A 8 37.67 20.75 -4.62
N TYR A 9 38.75 20.34 -3.93
CA TYR A 9 38.97 18.95 -3.54
C TYR A 9 37.95 18.47 -2.50
N TYR A 10 37.57 19.28 -1.52
CA TYR A 10 36.55 18.93 -0.51
C TYR A 10 35.14 18.96 -1.08
N LEU A 11 34.81 19.88 -1.99
CA LEU A 11 33.56 19.86 -2.75
C LEU A 11 33.47 18.65 -3.69
N PHE A 12 34.59 18.26 -4.30
CA PHE A 12 34.66 17.08 -5.15
C PHE A 12 34.55 15.79 -4.36
N ILE A 13 35.17 15.68 -3.17
CA ILE A 13 34.97 14.53 -2.25
C ILE A 13 33.53 14.50 -1.70
N PHE A 14 32.94 15.64 -1.37
CA PHE A 14 31.54 15.71 -0.96
C PHE A 14 30.59 15.29 -2.10
N ALA A 15 30.87 15.76 -3.33
CA ALA A 15 30.10 15.34 -4.51
C ALA A 15 30.32 13.87 -4.89
N THR A 16 31.51 13.30 -4.71
CA THR A 16 31.79 11.88 -4.97
C THR A 16 31.26 10.94 -3.88
N VAL A 17 31.18 11.38 -2.64
CA VAL A 17 30.56 10.62 -1.54
C VAL A 17 29.05 10.58 -1.69
N PHE A 18 28.42 11.61 -2.29
CA PHE A 18 26.99 11.63 -2.60
C PHE A 18 26.65 11.08 -4.01
N SER A 19 27.61 10.87 -4.87
CA SER A 19 27.42 10.28 -6.20
C SER A 19 27.68 8.77 -6.27
N HIS A 20 27.57 8.03 -5.18
CA HIS A 20 27.19 6.65 -5.32
C HIS A 20 25.75 6.64 -5.85
N LEU A 21 25.62 6.87 -7.16
CA LEU A 21 24.56 6.30 -7.98
C LEU A 21 24.61 4.80 -7.67
N ALA A 22 23.83 4.37 -6.68
CA ALA A 22 23.48 2.98 -6.54
C ALA A 22 22.81 2.65 -7.88
N PHE A 23 23.52 1.98 -8.75
CA PHE A 23 22.90 1.27 -9.85
C PHE A 23 21.91 0.34 -9.17
N SER A 24 20.63 0.67 -9.25
CA SER A 24 19.56 -0.14 -8.71
C SER A 24 19.65 -1.47 -9.47
N GLN A 25 20.23 -2.46 -8.83
CA GLN A 25 20.30 -3.80 -9.39
C GLN A 25 18.86 -4.31 -9.50
N VAL A 26 18.43 -4.70 -10.69
CA VAL A 26 17.11 -5.28 -10.89
C VAL A 26 17.13 -6.68 -10.31
N ILE A 27 16.21 -6.94 -9.39
CA ILE A 27 16.09 -8.23 -8.73
C ILE A 27 14.82 -8.90 -9.25
N PHE A 28 14.98 -10.01 -9.94
CA PHE A 28 13.88 -10.88 -10.36
C PHE A 28 13.63 -11.96 -9.31
N ARG A 29 12.35 -12.29 -9.11
CA ARG A 29 11.91 -13.39 -8.27
C ARG A 29 10.87 -14.20 -9.04
N ASP A 30 10.99 -15.53 -8.98
CA ASP A 30 10.05 -16.48 -9.57
C ASP A 30 9.74 -17.60 -8.58
N LEU A 31 8.65 -18.32 -8.80
CA LEU A 31 8.29 -19.47 -7.98
C LEU A 31 8.97 -20.74 -8.52
N PRO A 32 9.77 -21.43 -7.71
CA PRO A 32 10.38 -22.67 -8.14
C PRO A 32 9.29 -23.73 -8.38
N ASN A 33 9.44 -24.48 -9.48
CA ASN A 33 8.54 -25.59 -9.84
C ASN A 33 7.04 -25.23 -9.99
N TYR A 34 6.74 -23.95 -10.23
CA TYR A 34 5.36 -23.51 -10.43
C TYR A 34 4.72 -24.21 -11.62
N LYS A 35 3.55 -24.80 -11.41
CA LYS A 35 2.77 -25.48 -12.44
C LYS A 35 1.37 -24.90 -12.48
N LEU A 36 0.84 -24.72 -13.70
CA LEU A 36 -0.55 -24.35 -13.91
C LEU A 36 -1.46 -25.44 -13.34
N ASN A 37 -2.50 -25.05 -12.60
CA ASN A 37 -3.51 -25.99 -12.11
C ASN A 37 -4.53 -26.34 -13.22
N SER A 38 -4.05 -26.99 -14.28
CA SER A 38 -4.88 -27.36 -15.44
C SER A 38 -6.00 -28.34 -15.13
N SER A 39 -6.05 -28.92 -13.94
CA SER A 39 -7.12 -29.80 -13.49
C SER A 39 -8.40 -29.05 -13.11
N ASP A 40 -8.34 -27.75 -12.81
CA ASP A 40 -9.53 -26.95 -12.51
C ASP A 40 -10.20 -26.46 -13.80
N GLN A 41 -11.16 -27.30 -14.29
CA GLN A 41 -11.92 -27.00 -15.51
C GLN A 41 -12.70 -25.70 -15.46
N PHE A 42 -13.14 -25.24 -14.28
CA PHE A 42 -13.91 -24.01 -14.14
C PHE A 42 -13.00 -22.77 -14.17
N LEU A 43 -11.79 -22.90 -13.66
CA LEU A 43 -10.81 -21.78 -13.64
C LEU A 43 -10.37 -21.41 -15.06
N PHE A 44 -10.16 -22.43 -15.91
CA PHE A 44 -9.65 -22.25 -17.27
C PHE A 44 -10.70 -22.44 -18.36
N ASP A 45 -11.97 -22.67 -18.00
CA ASP A 45 -13.06 -22.96 -18.94
C ASP A 45 -12.70 -24.10 -19.92
N ILE A 46 -12.19 -25.21 -19.36
CA ILE A 46 -11.84 -26.41 -20.13
C ILE A 46 -13.05 -27.33 -20.23
N SER A 47 -13.25 -27.91 -21.40
CA SER A 47 -14.35 -28.86 -21.67
C SER A 47 -13.97 -29.84 -22.79
N SER A 48 -14.89 -30.69 -23.23
CA SER A 48 -14.70 -31.55 -24.38
C SER A 48 -14.44 -30.83 -25.72
N SER A 49 -14.78 -29.55 -25.80
CA SER A 49 -14.63 -28.71 -27.00
C SER A 49 -13.61 -27.57 -26.82
N ARG A 50 -13.09 -27.35 -25.58
CA ARG A 50 -12.20 -26.26 -25.25
C ARG A 50 -10.94 -26.78 -24.57
N ASP A 51 -9.80 -26.24 -24.94
CA ASP A 51 -8.50 -26.66 -24.42
C ASP A 51 -7.62 -25.45 -24.11
N ILE A 52 -6.54 -25.67 -23.36
CA ILE A 52 -5.54 -24.64 -23.04
C ILE A 52 -4.12 -25.12 -23.37
N ILE A 53 -3.27 -24.16 -23.77
CA ILE A 53 -1.83 -24.36 -23.87
C ILE A 53 -1.15 -23.43 -22.86
N SER A 54 -0.50 -23.99 -21.86
CA SER A 54 0.23 -23.19 -20.87
C SER A 54 1.40 -22.46 -21.50
N LEU A 55 1.53 -21.19 -21.23
CA LEU A 55 2.68 -20.37 -21.57
C LEU A 55 3.55 -20.07 -20.36
N ASN A 56 3.19 -20.57 -19.18
CA ASN A 56 4.05 -20.49 -18.01
C ASN A 56 5.42 -21.15 -18.24
N GLY A 57 6.32 -21.02 -17.29
CA GLY A 57 7.67 -21.54 -17.38
C GLY A 57 8.65 -20.54 -17.96
N ILE A 58 9.69 -20.98 -18.63
CA ILE A 58 10.84 -20.16 -19.02
C ILE A 58 10.49 -19.16 -20.12
N TRP A 59 10.73 -17.88 -19.84
CA TRP A 59 10.69 -16.75 -20.77
C TRP A 59 12.08 -16.12 -20.86
N LYS A 60 12.35 -15.39 -21.94
CA LYS A 60 13.54 -14.55 -22.12
C LYS A 60 13.18 -13.11 -21.75
N VAL A 61 14.02 -12.47 -20.93
CA VAL A 61 13.82 -11.08 -20.49
C VAL A 61 15.05 -10.26 -20.80
N TYR A 62 14.84 -9.01 -21.25
CA TYR A 62 15.89 -8.04 -21.50
C TYR A 62 15.34 -6.62 -21.34
N THR A 63 16.23 -5.62 -21.16
CA THR A 63 15.83 -4.22 -21.07
C THR A 63 15.41 -3.69 -22.44
N ALA A 64 14.39 -2.82 -22.47
CA ALA A 64 13.87 -2.28 -23.73
C ALA A 64 14.88 -1.38 -24.47
N ASP A 65 15.79 -0.74 -23.73
CA ASP A 65 16.76 0.22 -24.24
C ASP A 65 18.01 -0.44 -24.85
N ASP A 66 18.39 -1.62 -24.39
CA ASP A 66 19.59 -2.29 -24.85
C ASP A 66 19.32 -3.67 -25.47
N LYS A 67 19.10 -3.67 -26.81
CA LYS A 67 18.88 -4.91 -27.58
C LYS A 67 20.11 -5.84 -27.62
N LYS A 68 21.28 -5.39 -27.17
CA LYS A 68 22.53 -6.16 -27.13
C LYS A 68 22.78 -6.84 -25.80
N GLU A 69 22.01 -6.54 -24.76
CA GLU A 69 22.12 -7.20 -23.47
C GLU A 69 21.81 -8.70 -23.58
N GLU A 70 22.51 -9.49 -22.79
CA GLU A 70 22.30 -10.92 -22.66
C GLU A 70 20.89 -11.19 -22.13
N LYS A 71 20.07 -11.90 -22.92
CA LYS A 71 18.69 -12.25 -22.54
C LYS A 71 18.69 -13.18 -21.34
N VAL A 72 18.24 -12.70 -20.21
CA VAL A 72 18.10 -13.48 -18.98
C VAL A 72 16.92 -14.43 -19.12
N LYS A 73 17.05 -15.66 -18.62
CA LYS A 73 15.94 -16.63 -18.53
C LYS A 73 15.28 -16.50 -17.18
N ILE A 74 13.95 -16.35 -17.15
CA ILE A 74 13.15 -16.28 -15.94
C ILE A 74 11.92 -17.17 -16.07
N THR A 75 11.46 -17.74 -14.96
CA THR A 75 10.23 -18.54 -14.93
C THR A 75 9.02 -17.65 -14.70
N ILE A 76 7.97 -17.76 -15.49
CA ILE A 76 6.68 -17.06 -15.29
C ILE A 76 5.73 -18.02 -14.54
N PRO A 77 5.00 -17.54 -13.51
CA PRO A 77 4.89 -16.17 -12.99
C PRO A 77 6.16 -15.64 -12.33
N SER A 78 6.42 -14.35 -12.52
CA SER A 78 7.57 -13.68 -11.92
C SER A 78 7.29 -12.22 -11.60
N VAL A 79 8.01 -11.71 -10.61
CA VAL A 79 8.03 -10.29 -10.25
C VAL A 79 9.46 -9.76 -10.30
N PHE A 80 9.59 -8.46 -10.50
CA PHE A 80 10.87 -7.79 -10.38
C PHE A 80 10.76 -6.49 -9.58
N GLU A 81 11.88 -6.17 -8.96
CA GLU A 81 12.11 -4.92 -8.24
C GLU A 81 13.21 -4.15 -8.94
N GLY A 82 12.99 -2.88 -9.22
CA GLY A 82 13.95 -2.02 -9.88
C GLY A 82 13.29 -1.00 -10.79
N LYS A 83 14.08 -0.21 -11.51
CA LYS A 83 13.59 0.77 -12.49
C LYS A 83 13.90 0.29 -13.88
N GLY A 84 12.99 0.51 -14.83
CA GLY A 84 13.23 0.22 -16.24
C GLY A 84 12.01 -0.32 -16.97
N GLU A 85 12.14 -0.46 -18.27
CA GLU A 85 11.19 -1.12 -19.15
C GLU A 85 11.77 -2.46 -19.56
N PHE A 86 11.01 -3.51 -19.42
CA PHE A 86 11.45 -4.86 -19.72
C PHE A 86 10.61 -5.50 -20.81
N VAL A 87 11.26 -6.25 -21.67
CA VAL A 87 10.61 -7.07 -22.70
C VAL A 87 10.72 -8.53 -22.32
N PHE A 88 9.57 -9.19 -22.19
CA PHE A 88 9.43 -10.60 -21.93
C PHE A 88 9.06 -11.32 -23.23
N GLU A 89 9.81 -12.34 -23.65
CA GLU A 89 9.57 -13.09 -24.88
C GLU A 89 9.39 -14.57 -24.61
N LYS A 90 8.37 -15.16 -25.25
CA LYS A 90 8.09 -16.60 -25.25
C LYS A 90 7.81 -17.09 -26.65
N SER A 91 8.43 -18.19 -27.03
CA SER A 91 8.08 -18.95 -28.24
C SER A 91 7.06 -20.04 -27.92
N PHE A 92 6.14 -20.29 -28.86
CA PHE A 92 5.14 -21.36 -28.80
C PHE A 92 4.82 -21.88 -30.18
N ASP A 93 4.41 -23.13 -30.24
CA ASP A 93 4.08 -23.82 -31.50
C ASP A 93 2.57 -24.14 -31.55
N LEU A 94 2.00 -24.06 -32.74
CA LEU A 94 0.61 -24.41 -33.02
C LEU A 94 0.56 -25.28 -34.27
N THR A 95 -0.30 -26.29 -34.25
CA THR A 95 -0.59 -27.07 -35.43
C THR A 95 -1.52 -26.38 -36.42
N SER A 96 -1.46 -26.73 -37.68
CA SER A 96 -2.41 -26.24 -38.72
C SER A 96 -3.86 -26.53 -38.33
N GLU A 97 -4.12 -27.68 -37.69
CA GLU A 97 -5.42 -28.07 -37.22
C GLU A 97 -5.93 -27.12 -36.11
N GLN A 98 -5.08 -26.82 -35.11
CA GLN A 98 -5.44 -25.87 -34.04
C GLN A 98 -5.77 -24.49 -34.59
N ILE A 99 -4.96 -23.96 -35.53
CA ILE A 99 -5.19 -22.64 -36.13
C ILE A 99 -6.47 -22.61 -36.96
N ASN A 100 -6.76 -23.69 -37.70
CA ASN A 100 -7.92 -23.71 -38.61
C ASN A 100 -9.25 -23.95 -37.89
N ASN A 101 -9.25 -24.83 -36.88
CA ASN A 101 -10.48 -25.28 -36.23
C ASN A 101 -10.85 -24.49 -34.98
N HIS A 102 -9.92 -23.67 -34.44
CA HIS A 102 -10.15 -22.94 -33.20
C HIS A 102 -9.93 -21.44 -33.35
N LYS A 103 -10.64 -20.68 -32.55
CA LYS A 103 -10.27 -19.32 -32.15
C LYS A 103 -9.24 -19.44 -31.01
N ILE A 104 -8.16 -18.70 -31.14
CA ILE A 104 -7.07 -18.70 -30.15
C ILE A 104 -7.04 -17.36 -29.46
N SER A 105 -7.13 -17.37 -28.14
CA SER A 105 -7.00 -16.18 -27.33
C SER A 105 -5.83 -16.33 -26.35
N LEU A 106 -5.06 -15.24 -26.18
CA LEU A 106 -3.99 -15.10 -25.20
C LEU A 106 -4.59 -14.57 -23.91
N ASN A 107 -4.43 -15.29 -22.81
CA ASN A 107 -5.02 -14.96 -21.54
C ASN A 107 -3.94 -14.69 -20.50
N PHE A 108 -4.13 -13.60 -19.74
CA PHE A 108 -3.32 -13.26 -18.58
C PHE A 108 -4.23 -13.20 -17.35
N PHE A 109 -3.85 -13.88 -16.27
CA PHE A 109 -4.53 -13.75 -15.00
C PHE A 109 -4.08 -12.52 -14.20
N GLY A 110 -2.91 -11.97 -14.54
CA GLY A 110 -2.44 -10.72 -13.95
C GLY A 110 -1.09 -10.27 -14.49
N LEU A 111 -1.00 -8.99 -14.75
CA LEU A 111 0.20 -8.30 -15.23
C LEU A 111 0.29 -6.96 -14.50
N ASN A 112 1.46 -6.55 -14.05
CA ASN A 112 1.69 -5.30 -13.33
C ASN A 112 2.91 -4.55 -13.91
N TYR A 113 2.83 -3.29 -14.43
CA TYR A 113 1.63 -2.45 -14.40
C TYR A 113 0.98 -2.37 -15.78
N SER A 114 1.51 -1.59 -16.73
CA SER A 114 1.02 -1.47 -18.11
C SER A 114 1.93 -2.16 -19.10
N ALA A 115 1.41 -2.59 -20.24
CA ALA A 115 2.20 -3.31 -21.22
C ALA A 115 1.72 -3.15 -22.68
N ASP A 116 2.67 -3.16 -23.61
CA ASP A 116 2.41 -3.41 -25.02
C ASP A 116 2.61 -4.90 -25.31
N ILE A 117 1.56 -5.57 -25.79
CA ILE A 117 1.54 -7.00 -26.07
C ILE A 117 1.53 -7.22 -27.58
N SER A 118 2.50 -7.98 -28.07
CA SER A 118 2.64 -8.28 -29.50
C SER A 118 2.75 -9.79 -29.76
N VAL A 119 2.28 -10.21 -30.92
CA VAL A 119 2.46 -11.56 -31.47
C VAL A 119 3.15 -11.44 -32.82
N ASN A 120 4.25 -12.14 -33.02
CA ASN A 120 5.05 -12.09 -34.25
C ASN A 120 5.35 -10.66 -34.71
N ASN A 121 5.74 -9.77 -33.78
CA ASN A 121 6.08 -8.36 -33.94
C ASN A 121 4.86 -7.43 -34.23
N ALA A 122 3.64 -7.94 -34.32
CA ALA A 122 2.45 -7.09 -34.43
C ALA A 122 1.87 -6.83 -33.05
N ILE A 123 1.69 -5.55 -32.68
CA ILE A 123 1.03 -5.17 -31.43
C ILE A 123 -0.45 -5.52 -31.54
N ILE A 124 -0.92 -6.41 -30.67
CA ILE A 124 -2.32 -6.82 -30.61
C ILE A 124 -3.11 -6.08 -29.50
N TYR A 125 -2.41 -5.60 -28.47
CA TYR A 125 -3.08 -4.91 -27.37
C TYR A 125 -2.11 -4.01 -26.59
N ARG A 126 -2.64 -2.90 -26.06
CA ARG A 126 -1.97 -2.03 -25.07
C ARG A 126 -2.74 -2.10 -23.79
N HIS A 127 -2.17 -2.81 -22.80
CA HIS A 127 -2.78 -2.92 -21.48
C HIS A 127 -2.58 -1.61 -20.71
N PRO A 128 -3.66 -0.93 -20.28
CA PRO A 128 -3.56 0.40 -19.66
C PRO A 128 -3.05 0.38 -18.23
N GLY A 129 -2.97 -0.82 -17.62
CA GLY A 129 -2.56 -1.04 -16.24
C GLY A 129 -3.64 -1.70 -15.40
N GLY A 130 -3.22 -2.29 -14.30
CA GLY A 130 -4.07 -3.02 -13.35
C GLY A 130 -3.87 -4.53 -13.42
N GLU A 131 -4.11 -5.18 -12.28
CA GLU A 131 -3.83 -6.60 -12.06
C GLU A 131 -4.99 -7.54 -12.40
N PHE A 132 -6.07 -7.04 -13.00
CA PHE A 132 -7.23 -7.88 -13.33
C PHE A 132 -6.94 -8.83 -14.49
N PRO A 133 -7.61 -10.01 -14.51
CA PRO A 133 -7.51 -10.94 -15.63
C PRO A 133 -8.08 -10.35 -16.93
N PHE A 134 -7.44 -10.65 -18.05
CA PHE A 134 -7.94 -10.25 -19.39
C PHE A 134 -7.59 -11.27 -20.45
N SER A 135 -8.39 -11.27 -21.53
CA SER A 135 -8.28 -12.17 -22.68
C SER A 135 -8.18 -11.40 -23.99
N LEU A 136 -7.25 -11.80 -24.85
CA LEU A 136 -6.93 -11.14 -26.11
C LEU A 136 -7.11 -12.12 -27.27
N PRO A 137 -8.05 -11.92 -28.19
CA PRO A 137 -8.12 -12.74 -29.38
C PRO A 137 -6.90 -12.49 -30.28
N ILE A 138 -6.21 -13.56 -30.70
CA ILE A 138 -5.11 -13.45 -31.63
C ILE A 138 -5.68 -13.55 -33.07
N PRO A 139 -5.45 -12.55 -33.93
CA PRO A 139 -5.81 -12.64 -35.35
C PRO A 139 -5.14 -13.85 -36.01
N ARG A 140 -5.92 -14.63 -36.78
CA ARG A 140 -5.42 -15.88 -37.39
C ARG A 140 -4.29 -15.65 -38.38
N ASP A 141 -4.33 -14.55 -39.11
CA ASP A 141 -3.31 -14.13 -40.09
C ASP A 141 -1.93 -13.84 -39.46
N LEU A 142 -1.89 -13.59 -38.17
CA LEU A 142 -0.62 -13.44 -37.45
C LEU A 142 -0.01 -14.78 -37.04
N LEU A 143 -0.76 -15.89 -37.04
CA LEU A 143 -0.32 -17.18 -36.55
C LEU A 143 0.34 -18.01 -37.64
N LYS A 144 1.37 -18.77 -37.30
CA LYS A 144 2.15 -19.64 -38.17
C LYS A 144 2.08 -21.07 -37.66
N SER A 145 1.89 -22.03 -38.58
CA SER A 145 1.85 -23.45 -38.25
C SER A 145 3.18 -24.20 -38.53
N ASP A 146 4.04 -23.60 -39.36
CA ASP A 146 5.30 -24.19 -39.83
C ASP A 146 6.54 -23.65 -39.07
N LYS A 147 6.34 -22.63 -38.26
CA LYS A 147 7.40 -21.96 -37.50
C LYS A 147 6.89 -21.60 -36.14
N ALA A 148 7.80 -21.47 -35.17
CA ALA A 148 7.49 -20.97 -33.84
C ALA A 148 6.88 -19.57 -33.90
N ASN A 149 5.80 -19.36 -33.16
CA ASN A 149 5.23 -18.05 -32.90
C ASN A 149 5.92 -17.42 -31.69
N ILE A 150 6.00 -16.10 -31.67
CA ILE A 150 6.64 -15.37 -30.58
C ILE A 150 5.65 -14.39 -29.97
N ILE A 151 5.42 -14.50 -28.67
CA ILE A 151 4.75 -13.46 -27.88
C ILE A 151 5.83 -12.58 -27.27
N SER A 152 5.63 -11.27 -27.37
CA SER A 152 6.49 -10.29 -26.69
C SER A 152 5.61 -9.33 -25.87
N VAL A 153 5.96 -9.16 -24.59
CA VAL A 153 5.31 -8.28 -23.64
C VAL A 153 6.31 -7.22 -23.21
N LYS A 154 6.17 -6.00 -23.73
CA LYS A 154 6.95 -4.86 -23.28
C LYS A 154 6.25 -4.23 -22.08
N LEU A 155 6.81 -4.39 -20.91
CA LEU A 155 6.22 -4.02 -19.63
C LEU A 155 6.79 -2.72 -19.09
N PHE A 156 5.89 -1.83 -18.66
CA PHE A 156 6.18 -0.55 -18.03
C PHE A 156 5.74 -0.61 -16.57
N TYR A 157 6.67 -0.43 -15.66
CA TYR A 157 6.47 -0.69 -14.23
C TYR A 157 6.50 0.58 -13.40
N ALA A 158 6.24 1.68 -13.66
CA ALA A 158 6.31 2.83 -12.75
C ALA A 158 4.92 3.22 -12.24
N LEU A 159 4.68 3.09 -10.93
CA LEU A 159 3.56 3.76 -10.31
C LEU A 159 3.87 5.24 -10.13
N ASP A 160 2.89 6.06 -10.48
CA ASP A 160 2.94 7.51 -10.36
C ASP A 160 2.12 7.97 -9.15
N ALA A 161 2.49 9.12 -8.56
CA ALA A 161 1.80 9.68 -7.40
C ALA A 161 0.41 10.25 -7.75
N LEU A 162 0.14 10.50 -9.04
CA LEU A 162 -1.05 11.21 -9.52
C LEU A 162 -1.82 10.44 -10.60
N ASN A 163 -1.15 9.57 -11.36
CA ASN A 163 -1.64 9.12 -12.66
C ASN A 163 -1.90 7.61 -12.79
N THR A 164 -1.63 6.79 -11.79
CA THR A 164 -1.85 5.33 -11.83
C THR A 164 -2.90 4.88 -10.82
N ILE A 165 -3.44 3.67 -10.95
CA ILE A 165 -4.27 3.00 -9.96
C ILE A 165 -3.73 1.56 -9.80
N PRO A 166 -3.12 1.22 -8.65
CA PRO A 166 -2.92 2.06 -7.47
C PRO A 166 -1.99 3.25 -7.74
N LEU A 167 -2.11 4.29 -6.91
CA LEU A 167 -1.13 5.36 -6.85
C LEU A 167 0.17 4.83 -6.23
N LYS A 168 1.30 5.53 -6.44
CA LYS A 168 2.50 5.29 -5.65
C LYS A 168 2.20 5.58 -4.17
N GLN A 169 1.98 4.54 -3.41
CA GLN A 169 1.45 4.62 -2.06
C GLN A 169 2.45 5.14 -1.03
N ARG A 170 1.92 5.68 0.09
CA ARG A 170 2.70 6.25 1.19
C ARG A 170 2.51 5.48 2.49
N PHE A 171 1.30 5.05 2.81
CA PHE A 171 0.91 4.56 4.13
C PHE A 171 0.40 3.13 4.05
N LEU A 172 0.96 2.22 4.85
CA LEU A 172 0.48 0.84 5.09
C LEU A 172 -0.04 0.14 3.81
N PHE A 173 0.77 0.09 2.77
CA PHE A 173 0.38 -0.49 1.49
C PHE A 173 1.39 -1.57 1.06
N PRO A 174 0.93 -2.70 0.51
CA PRO A 174 1.81 -3.74 0.01
C PRO A 174 2.80 -3.21 -1.04
N LYS A 175 3.99 -3.80 -1.06
CA LYS A 175 5.03 -3.44 -2.01
C LYS A 175 4.55 -3.69 -3.44
N ASN A 176 4.66 -2.68 -4.28
CA ASN A 176 4.35 -2.83 -5.69
C ASN A 176 5.54 -3.43 -6.44
N LEU A 177 5.31 -4.56 -7.11
CA LEU A 177 6.30 -5.27 -7.90
C LEU A 177 5.83 -5.38 -9.35
N GLY A 178 6.69 -5.07 -10.30
CA GLY A 178 6.39 -5.24 -11.72
C GLY A 178 6.51 -6.70 -12.14
N GLY A 179 5.82 -7.10 -13.22
CA GLY A 179 6.00 -8.44 -13.77
C GLY A 179 4.76 -9.04 -14.42
N ILE A 180 4.95 -10.23 -14.96
CA ILE A 180 3.86 -11.13 -15.31
C ILE A 180 3.59 -11.96 -14.06
N ILE A 181 2.69 -11.44 -13.20
CA ILE A 181 2.54 -11.86 -11.81
C ILE A 181 1.68 -13.10 -11.61
N ARG A 182 0.98 -13.55 -12.65
CA ARG A 182 0.07 -14.70 -12.63
C ARG A 182 0.16 -15.47 -13.94
N ASP A 183 -0.66 -16.53 -14.04
CA ASP A 183 -0.65 -17.44 -15.18
C ASP A 183 -0.87 -16.76 -16.52
N VAL A 184 -0.20 -17.31 -17.54
CA VAL A 184 -0.37 -16.97 -18.96
C VAL A 184 -0.64 -18.25 -19.74
N TYR A 185 -1.68 -18.25 -20.58
CA TYR A 185 -2.05 -19.39 -21.38
C TYR A 185 -2.76 -18.98 -22.65
N LEU A 186 -2.71 -19.85 -23.66
CA LEU A 186 -3.58 -19.79 -24.82
C LEU A 186 -4.85 -20.57 -24.52
N HIS A 187 -6.00 -20.03 -24.85
CA HIS A 187 -7.29 -20.71 -24.78
C HIS A 187 -7.78 -20.98 -26.21
N LEU A 188 -8.05 -22.23 -26.49
CA LEU A 188 -8.52 -22.73 -27.77
C LEU A 188 -10.02 -23.00 -27.68
N THR A 189 -10.82 -22.23 -28.39
CA THR A 189 -12.27 -22.39 -28.43
C THR A 189 -12.73 -22.67 -29.87
N PRO A 190 -13.83 -23.41 -30.11
CA PRO A 190 -14.33 -23.65 -31.44
C PRO A 190 -14.64 -22.36 -32.21
N ASN A 191 -14.60 -22.41 -33.56
CA ASN A 191 -14.91 -21.25 -34.39
C ASN A 191 -16.34 -20.75 -34.19
N VAL A 192 -17.28 -21.65 -33.91
CA VAL A 192 -18.63 -21.31 -33.43
C VAL A 192 -18.67 -21.61 -31.96
N SER A 193 -18.74 -20.61 -31.12
CA SER A 193 -18.58 -20.77 -29.67
C SER A 193 -19.37 -19.78 -28.85
N ILE A 194 -19.63 -20.18 -27.62
CA ILE A 194 -20.14 -19.35 -26.56
C ILE A 194 -19.00 -18.44 -26.13
N THR A 195 -19.08 -17.14 -26.41
CA THR A 195 -18.01 -16.18 -26.15
C THR A 195 -18.13 -15.49 -24.81
N ASP A 196 -19.34 -15.33 -24.31
CA ASP A 196 -19.63 -14.78 -23.01
C ASP A 196 -20.97 -15.31 -22.52
N PHE A 197 -21.08 -15.59 -21.23
CA PHE A 197 -22.35 -15.70 -20.57
C PHE A 197 -22.35 -15.09 -19.18
N ASN A 198 -23.37 -14.31 -18.94
CA ASN A 198 -23.63 -13.68 -17.64
C ASN A 198 -24.92 -14.27 -17.07
N PHE A 199 -25.00 -14.36 -15.78
CA PHE A 199 -26.20 -14.80 -15.09
C PHE A 199 -26.60 -13.82 -13.99
N LYS A 200 -27.92 -13.66 -13.85
CA LYS A 200 -28.55 -12.98 -12.71
C LYS A 200 -29.28 -14.00 -11.90
N LYS A 201 -29.11 -13.96 -10.59
CA LYS A 201 -29.83 -14.81 -9.65
C LYS A 201 -30.87 -13.98 -8.90
N ASP A 202 -32.08 -14.48 -8.84
CA ASP A 202 -33.17 -13.95 -8.02
C ASP A 202 -33.67 -15.08 -7.12
N ILE A 203 -33.52 -14.90 -5.81
CA ILE A 203 -33.80 -15.96 -4.82
C ILE A 203 -34.95 -15.51 -3.94
N ASP A 204 -36.09 -16.15 -4.13
CA ASP A 204 -37.26 -15.99 -3.31
C ASP A 204 -37.19 -16.98 -2.14
N THR A 205 -36.69 -16.51 -1.01
CA THR A 205 -36.57 -17.32 0.22
C THR A 205 -37.92 -17.66 0.84
N LYS A 206 -38.97 -16.85 0.58
CA LYS A 206 -40.33 -17.09 1.11
C LYS A 206 -41.03 -18.25 0.40
N ASN A 207 -40.91 -18.29 -0.93
CA ASN A 207 -41.50 -19.32 -1.75
C ASN A 207 -40.54 -20.50 -2.05
N ASN A 208 -39.33 -20.46 -1.47
CA ASN A 208 -38.28 -21.46 -1.64
C ASN A 208 -38.01 -21.77 -3.13
N LYS A 209 -37.76 -20.72 -3.93
CA LYS A 209 -37.49 -20.78 -5.37
C LYS A 209 -36.29 -19.93 -5.72
N ALA A 210 -35.52 -20.36 -6.74
CA ALA A 210 -34.48 -19.54 -7.35
C ALA A 210 -34.71 -19.44 -8.87
N LEU A 211 -34.69 -18.22 -9.39
CA LEU A 211 -34.69 -17.93 -10.81
C LEU A 211 -33.26 -17.54 -11.22
N ILE A 212 -32.73 -18.24 -12.23
CA ILE A 212 -31.45 -17.95 -12.84
C ILE A 212 -31.68 -17.50 -14.28
N SER A 213 -31.48 -16.22 -14.53
CA SER A 213 -31.54 -15.63 -15.86
C SER A 213 -30.15 -15.60 -16.46
N ILE A 214 -29.97 -16.36 -17.56
CA ILE A 214 -28.67 -16.50 -18.25
C ILE A 214 -28.77 -15.73 -19.57
N GLN A 215 -27.82 -14.85 -19.80
CA GLN A 215 -27.62 -14.13 -21.04
C GLN A 215 -26.36 -14.65 -21.71
N THR A 216 -26.53 -15.34 -22.82
CA THR A 216 -25.47 -16.04 -23.55
C THR A 216 -25.20 -15.37 -24.87
N VAL A 217 -23.93 -15.14 -25.16
CA VAL A 217 -23.48 -14.59 -26.44
C VAL A 217 -22.74 -15.67 -27.21
N ILE A 218 -23.15 -15.89 -28.45
CA ILE A 218 -22.59 -16.89 -29.35
C ILE A 218 -22.08 -16.19 -30.60
N ASP A 219 -20.81 -16.43 -30.93
CA ASP A 219 -20.15 -15.91 -32.13
C ASP A 219 -19.90 -17.06 -33.13
N ASN A 220 -20.20 -16.84 -34.40
CA ASN A 220 -19.78 -17.70 -35.50
C ASN A 220 -18.63 -17.02 -36.26
N LYS A 221 -17.41 -17.51 -36.13
CA LYS A 221 -16.21 -17.02 -36.83
C LYS A 221 -15.77 -17.97 -37.95
N GLU A 222 -16.66 -18.80 -38.45
CA GLU A 222 -16.37 -19.61 -39.65
C GLU A 222 -16.17 -18.70 -40.86
N PHE A 223 -15.07 -18.96 -41.59
CA PHE A 223 -14.68 -18.16 -42.75
C PHE A 223 -15.11 -18.78 -44.11
N ARG A 224 -15.61 -20.02 -44.10
CA ARG A 224 -16.08 -20.71 -45.33
C ARG A 224 -17.48 -20.24 -45.66
N LYS A 225 -17.61 -19.51 -46.77
CA LYS A 225 -18.88 -19.47 -47.49
C LYS A 225 -19.18 -20.90 -47.96
N ILE A 226 -20.06 -21.61 -47.31
CA ILE A 226 -20.60 -22.87 -47.83
C ILE A 226 -21.45 -22.45 -49.05
N PRO A 227 -21.21 -23.05 -50.25
CA PRO A 227 -22.03 -22.78 -51.42
C PRO A 227 -23.51 -22.96 -51.08
N ASP A 228 -24.34 -22.02 -51.45
CA ASP A 228 -25.82 -22.04 -51.23
C ASP A 228 -26.53 -23.29 -51.80
N SER A 229 -25.81 -24.11 -52.62
CA SER A 229 -26.37 -25.28 -53.30
C SER A 229 -26.49 -26.56 -52.42
N LEU A 230 -25.84 -26.60 -51.25
CA LEU A 230 -26.05 -27.65 -50.29
C LEU A 230 -26.75 -27.01 -49.08
N GLY A 231 -28.04 -27.15 -48.98
CA GLY A 231 -28.91 -26.66 -47.95
C GLY A 231 -28.45 -26.98 -46.53
N SER A 232 -27.27 -26.54 -46.13
CA SER A 232 -26.75 -26.62 -44.76
C SER A 232 -27.46 -25.51 -43.99
N LYS A 233 -28.58 -25.82 -43.38
CA LYS A 233 -29.21 -25.02 -42.35
C LYS A 233 -28.18 -24.83 -41.25
N SER A 234 -27.74 -23.58 -41.03
CA SER A 234 -26.92 -23.17 -39.87
C SER A 234 -27.81 -23.13 -38.61
N ASP A 235 -28.57 -24.24 -38.41
CA ASP A 235 -29.47 -24.37 -37.27
C ASP A 235 -28.69 -24.92 -36.07
N PHE A 236 -28.70 -24.15 -35.03
CA PHE A 236 -28.06 -24.51 -33.75
C PHE A 236 -29.12 -24.63 -32.66
N VAL A 237 -28.79 -25.43 -31.63
CA VAL A 237 -29.58 -25.52 -30.39
C VAL A 237 -28.66 -25.20 -29.23
N LEU A 238 -29.02 -24.17 -28.46
CA LEU A 238 -28.38 -23.89 -27.17
C LEU A 238 -29.18 -24.62 -26.09
N LYS A 239 -28.51 -25.53 -25.38
CA LYS A 239 -29.04 -26.18 -24.17
C LYS A 239 -28.43 -25.51 -22.96
N ALA A 240 -29.27 -24.88 -22.14
CA ALA A 240 -28.88 -24.32 -20.85
C ALA A 240 -29.37 -25.26 -19.73
N GLN A 241 -28.46 -25.70 -18.89
CA GLN A 241 -28.74 -26.69 -17.84
C GLN A 241 -28.15 -26.21 -16.51
N ILE A 242 -28.88 -26.48 -15.43
CA ILE A 242 -28.36 -26.37 -14.08
C ILE A 242 -28.20 -27.77 -13.53
N LEU A 243 -26.98 -28.08 -13.11
CA LEU A 243 -26.61 -29.38 -12.55
C LEU A 243 -26.30 -29.22 -11.06
N SER A 244 -26.51 -30.27 -10.31
CA SER A 244 -26.03 -30.34 -8.92
C SER A 244 -24.49 -30.35 -8.86
N LYS A 245 -23.93 -30.26 -7.67
CA LYS A 245 -22.46 -30.24 -7.44
C LYS A 245 -21.73 -31.46 -8.03
N ASP A 246 -22.43 -32.61 -8.18
CA ASP A 246 -21.90 -33.84 -8.78
C ASP A 246 -21.59 -33.69 -10.30
N GLY A 247 -22.11 -32.65 -10.94
CA GLY A 247 -21.95 -32.39 -12.38
C GLY A 247 -22.70 -33.35 -13.30
N ILE A 248 -23.56 -34.21 -12.74
CA ILE A 248 -24.28 -35.26 -13.44
C ILE A 248 -25.80 -35.04 -13.36
N THR A 249 -26.31 -34.76 -12.18
CA THR A 249 -27.77 -34.62 -11.95
C THR A 249 -28.29 -33.29 -12.49
N ILE A 250 -29.12 -33.35 -13.51
CA ILE A 250 -29.78 -32.17 -14.09
C ILE A 250 -30.95 -31.76 -13.19
N VAL A 251 -30.86 -30.54 -12.63
CA VAL A 251 -31.91 -29.93 -11.79
C VAL A 251 -32.97 -29.27 -12.64
N THR A 252 -32.57 -28.55 -13.68
CA THR A 252 -33.47 -27.92 -14.64
C THR A 252 -32.77 -27.65 -15.95
N SER A 253 -33.51 -27.58 -17.05
CA SER A 253 -32.94 -27.29 -18.38
C SER A 253 -33.91 -26.54 -19.27
N GLU A 254 -33.36 -25.79 -20.20
CA GLU A 254 -34.10 -25.09 -21.26
C GLU A 254 -33.32 -25.20 -22.56
N GLN A 255 -34.03 -25.23 -23.69
CA GLN A 255 -33.42 -25.35 -25.01
C GLN A 255 -33.97 -24.25 -25.93
N ASN A 256 -33.09 -23.64 -26.71
CA ASN A 256 -33.41 -22.61 -27.68
C ASN A 256 -32.80 -22.99 -29.04
N ALA A 257 -33.65 -23.19 -30.06
CA ALA A 257 -33.21 -23.38 -31.43
C ALA A 257 -33.11 -22.02 -32.14
N PHE A 258 -32.03 -21.82 -32.89
CA PHE A 258 -31.78 -20.57 -33.59
C PHE A 258 -30.90 -20.79 -34.84
N ARG A 259 -30.89 -19.82 -35.72
CA ARG A 259 -30.01 -19.80 -36.89
C ARG A 259 -28.90 -18.77 -36.68
N LEU A 260 -27.66 -19.19 -36.98
CA LEU A 260 -26.49 -18.30 -36.87
C LEU A 260 -25.61 -18.43 -38.11
N ASP A 261 -25.69 -17.41 -38.97
CA ASP A 261 -24.88 -17.36 -40.19
C ASP A 261 -23.39 -17.07 -39.89
N PRO A 262 -22.45 -17.43 -40.80
CA PRO A 262 -21.04 -17.11 -40.66
C PRO A 262 -20.81 -15.61 -40.43
N SER A 263 -19.81 -15.29 -39.59
CA SER A 263 -19.40 -13.92 -39.16
C SER A 263 -20.50 -13.12 -38.42
N LYS A 264 -21.55 -13.80 -37.93
CA LYS A 264 -22.61 -13.20 -37.12
C LYS A 264 -22.46 -13.54 -35.64
N ARG A 265 -23.12 -12.72 -34.82
CA ARG A 265 -23.23 -12.87 -33.38
C ARG A 265 -24.69 -12.82 -32.98
N ILE A 266 -25.07 -13.64 -32.00
CA ILE A 266 -26.41 -13.65 -31.43
C ILE A 266 -26.34 -13.64 -29.90
N GLU A 267 -27.36 -13.04 -29.30
CA GLU A 267 -27.55 -13.06 -27.85
C GLU A 267 -28.83 -13.83 -27.55
N ILE A 268 -28.77 -14.82 -26.67
CA ILE A 268 -29.89 -15.68 -26.25
C ILE A 268 -30.08 -15.54 -24.74
N LYS A 269 -31.32 -15.44 -24.33
CA LYS A 269 -31.72 -15.39 -22.91
C LYS A 269 -32.44 -16.67 -22.53
N ASN A 270 -32.01 -17.28 -21.43
CA ASN A 270 -32.63 -18.44 -20.80
C ASN A 270 -33.07 -18.10 -19.36
N ASN A 271 -34.21 -18.62 -18.92
CA ASN A 271 -34.72 -18.40 -17.57
C ASN A 271 -35.02 -19.74 -16.91
N LEU A 272 -34.11 -20.18 -16.06
CA LEU A 272 -34.14 -21.46 -15.40
C LEU A 272 -34.63 -21.30 -13.96
N THR A 273 -35.67 -22.05 -13.58
CA THR A 273 -36.22 -22.04 -12.22
C THR A 273 -35.84 -23.31 -11.48
N ILE A 274 -35.33 -23.15 -10.27
CA ILE A 274 -35.03 -24.25 -9.35
C ILE A 274 -36.10 -24.20 -8.25
N ALA A 275 -36.87 -25.30 -8.13
CA ALA A 275 -37.74 -25.51 -7.01
C ALA A 275 -36.96 -26.07 -5.81
N SER A 276 -37.10 -25.45 -4.63
CA SER A 276 -36.38 -25.85 -3.42
C SER A 276 -34.84 -25.90 -3.55
N PRO A 277 -34.21 -24.76 -3.91
CA PRO A 277 -32.75 -24.72 -4.08
C PRO A 277 -32.02 -24.93 -2.75
N VAL A 278 -30.95 -25.69 -2.79
CA VAL A 278 -29.95 -25.73 -1.68
C VAL A 278 -29.16 -24.45 -1.75
N LEU A 279 -29.35 -23.56 -0.76
CA LEU A 279 -28.66 -22.29 -0.74
C LEU A 279 -27.26 -22.44 -0.17
N TRP A 280 -26.32 -21.78 -0.83
CA TRP A 280 -24.94 -21.67 -0.37
C TRP A 280 -24.86 -20.80 0.89
N SER A 281 -24.06 -21.20 1.84
CA SER A 281 -23.70 -20.41 3.03
C SER A 281 -22.28 -20.74 3.48
N PRO A 282 -21.65 -19.92 4.36
CA PRO A 282 -20.36 -20.25 4.95
C PRO A 282 -20.31 -21.65 5.60
N ASP A 283 -21.39 -22.09 6.21
CA ASP A 283 -21.47 -23.40 6.88
C ASP A 283 -21.85 -24.54 5.92
N ASN A 284 -22.45 -24.23 4.79
CA ASN A 284 -22.83 -25.19 3.77
C ASN A 284 -22.47 -24.67 2.36
N PRO A 285 -21.19 -24.76 1.94
CA PRO A 285 -20.71 -24.21 0.67
C PRO A 285 -21.04 -25.11 -0.52
N VAL A 286 -22.33 -25.24 -0.85
CA VAL A 286 -22.81 -26.02 -2.00
C VAL A 286 -23.04 -25.10 -3.19
N SER A 287 -22.39 -25.40 -4.31
CA SER A 287 -22.57 -24.67 -5.57
C SER A 287 -23.25 -25.56 -6.62
N TYR A 288 -23.98 -24.95 -7.52
CA TYR A 288 -24.51 -25.56 -8.74
C TYR A 288 -23.55 -25.34 -9.90
N ILE A 289 -23.71 -26.15 -10.96
CA ILE A 289 -23.01 -25.97 -12.22
C ILE A 289 -24.00 -25.50 -13.27
N VAL A 290 -23.76 -24.35 -13.86
CA VAL A 290 -24.46 -23.87 -15.05
C VAL A 290 -23.68 -24.35 -16.25
N ARG A 291 -24.30 -25.22 -17.03
CA ARG A 291 -23.75 -25.82 -18.26
C ARG A 291 -24.47 -25.26 -19.45
N LEU A 292 -23.72 -24.75 -20.40
CA LEU A 292 -24.21 -24.33 -21.71
C LEU A 292 -23.59 -25.24 -22.76
N GLU A 293 -24.45 -25.89 -23.56
CA GLU A 293 -24.03 -26.73 -24.68
C GLU A 293 -24.61 -26.21 -25.98
N LEU A 294 -23.76 -26.02 -26.96
CA LEU A 294 -24.13 -25.60 -28.30
C LEU A 294 -24.09 -26.82 -29.24
N TRP A 295 -25.21 -27.16 -29.79
CA TRP A 295 -25.39 -28.32 -30.66
C TRP A 295 -25.70 -27.90 -32.11
N GLN A 296 -25.18 -28.63 -33.09
CA GLN A 296 -25.52 -28.53 -34.47
C GLN A 296 -25.95 -29.94 -34.98
N GLY A 297 -27.26 -30.16 -35.15
CA GLY A 297 -27.79 -31.50 -35.26
C GLY A 297 -27.43 -32.35 -34.05
N ASP A 298 -26.81 -33.51 -34.27
CA ASP A 298 -26.35 -34.42 -33.20
C ASP A 298 -24.91 -34.17 -32.73
N LYS A 299 -24.24 -33.17 -33.32
CA LYS A 299 -22.85 -32.82 -32.94
C LYS A 299 -22.80 -31.75 -31.89
N LEU A 300 -22.13 -32.05 -30.78
CA LEU A 300 -21.73 -31.03 -29.79
C LEU A 300 -20.64 -30.14 -30.42
N VAL A 301 -20.93 -28.83 -30.56
CA VAL A 301 -20.03 -27.86 -31.16
C VAL A 301 -19.21 -27.18 -30.08
N ASP A 302 -19.86 -26.75 -28.98
CA ASP A 302 -19.19 -26.08 -27.88
C ASP A 302 -19.87 -26.36 -26.54
N ARG A 303 -19.08 -26.35 -25.46
CA ARG A 303 -19.57 -26.49 -24.09
C ARG A 303 -18.75 -25.57 -23.16
N SER A 304 -19.48 -24.85 -22.30
CA SER A 304 -18.90 -24.04 -21.25
C SER A 304 -19.64 -24.29 -19.92
N ASP A 305 -18.90 -24.57 -18.89
CA ASP A 305 -19.41 -24.85 -17.54
C ASP A 305 -18.96 -23.77 -16.57
N LYS A 306 -19.85 -23.21 -15.72
CA LYS A 306 -19.51 -22.30 -14.63
C LYS A 306 -20.11 -22.76 -13.32
N SER A 307 -19.34 -22.66 -12.25
CA SER A 307 -19.81 -22.89 -10.89
C SER A 307 -20.57 -21.67 -10.37
N VAL A 308 -21.67 -21.89 -9.69
CA VAL A 308 -22.56 -20.83 -9.20
C VAL A 308 -23.03 -21.11 -7.77
N ALA A 309 -22.63 -20.26 -6.86
CA ALA A 309 -23.15 -20.24 -5.50
C ALA A 309 -24.47 -19.46 -5.45
N LEU A 310 -25.55 -20.13 -5.03
CA LEU A 310 -26.85 -19.50 -4.88
C LEU A 310 -27.05 -19.06 -3.42
N TYR A 311 -26.99 -17.77 -3.19
CA TYR A 311 -27.29 -17.16 -1.90
C TYR A 311 -27.93 -15.78 -2.09
N ASN A 312 -28.70 -15.36 -1.11
CA ASN A 312 -29.27 -14.02 -1.05
C ASN A 312 -28.67 -13.30 0.17
N LEU A 313 -27.82 -12.30 -0.10
CA LEU A 313 -27.24 -11.42 0.94
C LEU A 313 -27.89 -10.04 0.80
N GLN A 314 -28.56 -9.60 1.85
CA GLN A 314 -29.24 -8.32 1.92
C GLN A 314 -28.78 -7.56 3.16
N LEU A 315 -28.88 -6.23 3.12
CA LEU A 315 -28.68 -5.36 4.25
C LEU A 315 -30.05 -5.02 4.83
N SER A 316 -30.24 -5.23 6.14
CA SER A 316 -31.40 -4.78 6.90
C SER A 316 -31.06 -3.50 7.68
N GLU A 317 -32.04 -2.98 8.43
CA GLU A 317 -31.81 -1.82 9.31
C GLU A 317 -30.75 -2.07 10.38
N ASN A 318 -30.57 -3.33 10.81
CA ASN A 318 -29.70 -3.66 11.95
C ASN A 318 -28.50 -4.56 11.59
N ASN A 319 -28.60 -5.43 10.57
CA ASN A 319 -27.58 -6.42 10.27
C ASN A 319 -27.60 -6.85 8.80
N PHE A 320 -26.62 -7.65 8.39
CA PHE A 320 -26.72 -8.45 7.18
C PHE A 320 -27.74 -9.58 7.38
N ILE A 321 -28.48 -9.89 6.33
CA ILE A 321 -29.34 -11.05 6.24
C ILE A 321 -28.83 -11.96 5.13
N LEU A 322 -28.43 -13.17 5.48
CA LEU A 322 -28.03 -14.20 4.53
C LEU A 322 -29.09 -15.31 4.46
N ASN A 323 -29.69 -15.49 3.29
CA ASN A 323 -30.73 -16.51 3.07
C ASN A 323 -31.91 -16.40 4.03
N GLY A 324 -32.26 -15.17 4.42
CA GLY A 324 -33.39 -14.90 5.34
C GLY A 324 -33.04 -15.04 6.82
N LYS A 325 -31.79 -15.25 7.19
CA LYS A 325 -31.31 -15.33 8.58
C LYS A 325 -30.30 -14.21 8.87
N ASP A 326 -30.32 -13.74 10.11
CA ASP A 326 -29.29 -12.78 10.56
C ASP A 326 -27.89 -13.34 10.35
N PHE A 327 -27.01 -12.50 9.86
CA PHE A 327 -25.64 -12.87 9.50
C PHE A 327 -24.63 -11.86 10.03
N HIS A 328 -23.70 -12.33 10.82
CA HIS A 328 -22.57 -11.54 11.34
C HIS A 328 -21.37 -11.70 10.44
N LEU A 329 -20.87 -10.58 9.92
CA LEU A 329 -19.71 -10.56 9.03
C LEU A 329 -18.41 -10.53 9.83
N TYR A 330 -17.68 -11.64 9.84
CA TYR A 330 -16.35 -11.78 10.42
C TYR A 330 -15.32 -11.88 9.30
N GLY A 331 -14.72 -10.75 8.97
CA GLY A 331 -13.83 -10.64 7.84
C GLY A 331 -12.37 -10.42 8.21
N VAL A 332 -11.49 -10.81 7.31
CA VAL A 332 -10.05 -10.51 7.38
C VAL A 332 -9.55 -10.03 6.03
N THR A 333 -8.69 -9.01 6.05
CA THR A 333 -7.98 -8.54 4.86
C THR A 333 -6.83 -9.49 4.55
N TYR A 334 -6.75 -9.92 3.30
CA TYR A 334 -5.70 -10.80 2.80
C TYR A 334 -4.86 -10.11 1.74
N SER A 335 -3.55 -10.25 1.85
CA SER A 335 -2.55 -9.87 0.84
C SER A 335 -1.51 -10.97 0.70
N ALA A 336 -1.10 -11.25 -0.54
CA ALA A 336 -0.13 -12.30 -0.88
C ALA A 336 1.32 -11.84 -0.65
N SER A 337 1.65 -11.28 0.53
CA SER A 337 3.02 -10.87 0.85
C SER A 337 3.89 -12.04 1.28
N ASP A 338 5.10 -12.09 0.73
CA ASP A 338 6.12 -13.09 1.04
C ASP A 338 7.53 -12.50 0.95
N PHE A 339 8.38 -12.85 1.93
CA PHE A 339 9.74 -12.30 1.99
C PHE A 339 10.63 -12.75 0.82
N GLN A 340 10.44 -13.99 0.34
CA GLN A 340 11.26 -14.58 -0.71
C GLN A 340 10.69 -14.32 -2.10
N TYR A 341 9.37 -14.44 -2.25
CA TYR A 341 8.69 -14.43 -3.54
C TYR A 341 7.89 -13.16 -3.83
N GLY A 342 7.88 -12.19 -2.92
CA GLY A 342 7.12 -10.95 -3.08
C GLY A 342 5.61 -11.18 -3.02
N SER A 343 4.88 -10.80 -4.08
CA SER A 343 3.43 -11.03 -4.20
C SER A 343 3.05 -12.34 -4.92
N LEU A 344 4.03 -13.18 -5.23
CA LEU A 344 3.77 -14.46 -5.89
C LEU A 344 3.28 -15.51 -4.89
N SER A 345 2.26 -16.28 -5.27
CA SER A 345 1.74 -17.41 -4.48
C SER A 345 1.52 -18.64 -5.36
N SER A 346 1.92 -19.83 -4.87
CA SER A 346 1.54 -21.08 -5.51
C SER A 346 0.09 -21.45 -5.19
N TYR A 347 -0.50 -22.34 -5.97
CA TYR A 347 -1.87 -22.82 -5.73
C TYR A 347 -2.03 -23.46 -4.36
N GLU A 348 -1.05 -24.25 -3.94
CA GLU A 348 -1.03 -24.92 -2.62
C GLU A 348 -1.01 -23.89 -1.48
N ARG A 349 -0.25 -22.80 -1.65
CA ARG A 349 -0.19 -21.72 -0.68
C ARG A 349 -1.50 -20.96 -0.61
N MET A 350 -2.11 -20.64 -1.76
CA MET A 350 -3.42 -19.99 -1.81
C MET A 350 -4.48 -20.80 -1.06
N GLU A 351 -4.48 -22.12 -1.25
CA GLU A 351 -5.38 -23.05 -0.59
C GLU A 351 -5.14 -23.15 0.91
N SER A 352 -3.87 -23.27 1.34
CA SER A 352 -3.51 -23.35 2.76
C SER A 352 -3.86 -22.07 3.52
N ASP A 353 -3.58 -20.90 2.93
CA ASP A 353 -3.87 -19.60 3.54
C ASP A 353 -5.38 -19.39 3.74
N LEU A 354 -6.21 -19.65 2.71
CA LEU A 354 -7.66 -19.51 2.83
C LEU A 354 -8.30 -20.58 3.73
N THR A 355 -7.75 -21.76 3.73
CA THR A 355 -8.19 -22.83 4.64
C THR A 355 -7.94 -22.45 6.10
N LEU A 356 -6.76 -21.85 6.40
CA LEU A 356 -6.45 -21.34 7.73
C LEU A 356 -7.39 -20.20 8.15
N ILE A 357 -7.69 -19.27 7.24
CA ILE A 357 -8.68 -18.20 7.49
C ILE A 357 -10.04 -18.79 7.85
N LYS A 358 -10.50 -19.78 7.10
CA LYS A 358 -11.78 -20.46 7.41
C LYS A 358 -11.73 -21.20 8.75
N GLN A 359 -10.64 -21.93 9.00
CA GLN A 359 -10.44 -22.64 10.26
C GLN A 359 -10.33 -21.70 11.46
N ALA A 360 -9.86 -20.49 11.29
CA ALA A 360 -9.83 -19.49 12.35
C ALA A 360 -11.25 -19.00 12.78
N GLY A 361 -12.27 -19.20 11.93
CA GLY A 361 -13.65 -18.79 12.19
C GLY A 361 -14.11 -17.60 11.35
N PHE A 362 -13.27 -17.05 10.48
CA PHE A 362 -13.70 -16.02 9.54
C PHE A 362 -14.68 -16.58 8.50
N ASN A 363 -15.64 -15.77 8.10
CA ASN A 363 -16.62 -16.11 7.07
C ASN A 363 -16.54 -15.20 5.83
N ALA A 364 -15.61 -14.25 5.83
CA ALA A 364 -15.35 -13.35 4.71
C ALA A 364 -13.86 -13.04 4.55
N VAL A 365 -13.45 -12.82 3.31
CA VAL A 365 -12.10 -12.35 2.95
C VAL A 365 -12.23 -11.05 2.15
N ARG A 366 -11.50 -10.03 2.56
CA ARG A 366 -11.36 -8.76 1.85
C ARG A 366 -10.06 -8.74 1.07
N PHE A 367 -10.13 -8.63 -0.23
CA PHE A 367 -9.01 -8.40 -1.12
C PHE A 367 -8.94 -6.90 -1.38
N SER A 368 -8.13 -6.22 -0.58
CA SER A 368 -7.92 -4.78 -0.65
C SER A 368 -6.49 -4.49 -1.07
N ARG A 369 -6.26 -3.37 -1.76
CA ARG A 369 -4.94 -2.90 -2.21
C ARG A 369 -4.29 -3.71 -3.34
N GLU A 370 -4.75 -4.93 -3.59
CA GLU A 370 -4.40 -5.77 -4.74
C GLU A 370 -5.63 -6.57 -5.16
N LEU A 371 -5.74 -6.90 -6.45
CA LEU A 371 -6.86 -7.70 -6.93
C LEU A 371 -6.57 -9.20 -6.74
N PRO A 372 -7.58 -10.02 -6.43
CA PRO A 372 -7.37 -11.45 -6.19
C PRO A 372 -7.00 -12.19 -7.49
N HIS A 373 -6.15 -13.22 -7.38
CA HIS A 373 -6.07 -14.25 -8.41
C HIS A 373 -7.44 -14.94 -8.56
N PRO A 374 -7.92 -15.27 -9.77
CA PRO A 374 -9.22 -15.94 -9.92
C PRO A 374 -9.39 -17.22 -9.09
N TYR A 375 -8.31 -17.92 -8.81
CA TYR A 375 -8.33 -19.11 -7.95
C TYR A 375 -8.72 -18.83 -6.50
N TYR A 376 -8.36 -17.64 -5.96
CA TYR A 376 -8.85 -17.24 -4.62
C TYR A 376 -10.37 -17.18 -4.54
N LEU A 377 -11.03 -16.69 -5.60
CA LEU A 377 -12.50 -16.64 -5.64
C LEU A 377 -13.11 -18.03 -5.73
N ARG A 378 -12.46 -18.95 -6.47
CA ARG A 378 -12.85 -20.37 -6.47
C ARG A 378 -12.71 -21.02 -5.10
N LEU A 379 -11.61 -20.76 -4.41
CA LEU A 379 -11.38 -21.25 -3.04
C LEU A 379 -12.41 -20.66 -2.07
N CYS A 380 -12.72 -19.37 -2.15
CA CYS A 380 -13.74 -18.74 -1.33
C CYS A 380 -15.10 -19.42 -1.51
N GLU A 381 -15.50 -19.71 -2.77
CA GLU A 381 -16.76 -20.42 -3.06
C GLU A 381 -16.77 -21.83 -2.45
N ASN A 382 -15.68 -22.57 -2.56
CA ASN A 382 -15.57 -23.94 -2.09
C ASN A 382 -15.44 -24.07 -0.57
N LEU A 383 -14.78 -23.11 0.08
CA LEU A 383 -14.53 -23.10 1.53
C LEU A 383 -15.63 -22.43 2.33
N GLY A 384 -16.59 -21.78 1.67
CA GLY A 384 -17.63 -21.02 2.38
C GLY A 384 -17.11 -19.69 2.93
N LEU A 385 -16.43 -18.91 2.09
CA LEU A 385 -15.97 -17.55 2.40
C LEU A 385 -16.61 -16.55 1.43
N LEU A 386 -17.25 -15.51 1.95
CA LEU A 386 -17.70 -14.40 1.12
C LEU A 386 -16.49 -13.57 0.68
N ALA A 387 -16.39 -13.23 -0.60
CA ALA A 387 -15.34 -12.41 -1.13
C ALA A 387 -15.77 -10.94 -1.22
N PHE A 388 -14.97 -10.05 -0.68
CA PHE A 388 -15.09 -8.60 -0.83
C PHE A 388 -13.88 -8.12 -1.64
N VAL A 389 -14.14 -7.57 -2.83
CA VAL A 389 -13.09 -7.12 -3.75
C VAL A 389 -13.10 -5.61 -3.81
N GLU A 390 -11.93 -5.00 -3.72
CA GLU A 390 -11.79 -3.56 -3.54
C GLU A 390 -10.89 -2.94 -4.59
N LEU A 391 -11.23 -1.73 -5.01
CA LEU A 391 -10.31 -0.91 -5.80
C LEU A 391 -9.04 -0.63 -4.99
N PRO A 392 -7.83 -0.77 -5.56
CA PRO A 392 -6.59 -0.56 -4.84
C PRO A 392 -6.32 0.94 -4.61
N ILE A 393 -7.28 1.63 -3.98
CA ILE A 393 -7.23 3.05 -3.62
C ILE A 393 -7.20 3.13 -2.09
N SER A 394 -6.15 3.74 -1.54
CA SER A 394 -6.03 3.95 -0.10
C SER A 394 -5.40 5.30 0.17
N ASN A 395 -5.90 5.99 1.21
CA ASN A 395 -5.38 7.29 1.65
C ASN A 395 -5.23 8.29 0.48
N LEU A 396 -6.30 8.48 -0.27
CA LEU A 396 -6.33 9.34 -1.46
C LEU A 396 -6.34 10.82 -1.05
N PRO A 397 -5.40 11.65 -1.55
CA PRO A 397 -5.48 13.10 -1.37
C PRO A 397 -6.73 13.70 -1.99
N GLU A 398 -7.35 14.66 -1.29
CA GLU A 398 -8.62 15.29 -1.71
C GLU A 398 -8.57 15.94 -3.10
N ASP A 399 -7.44 16.57 -3.44
CA ASP A 399 -7.31 17.25 -4.74
C ASP A 399 -7.24 16.25 -5.90
N LEU A 400 -6.71 15.06 -5.67
CA LEU A 400 -6.76 13.95 -6.62
C LEU A 400 -8.18 13.40 -6.77
N ALA A 401 -8.90 13.23 -5.66
CA ALA A 401 -10.30 12.78 -5.69
C ALA A 401 -11.19 13.71 -6.54
N ALA A 402 -10.86 15.00 -6.60
CA ALA A 402 -11.55 15.98 -7.44
C ALA A 402 -11.05 16.03 -8.88
N SER A 403 -9.93 15.39 -9.22
CA SER A 403 -9.36 15.41 -10.57
C SER A 403 -10.20 14.58 -11.53
N GLN A 404 -10.71 15.20 -12.58
CA GLN A 404 -11.50 14.49 -13.59
C GLN A 404 -10.75 13.31 -14.22
N ASN A 405 -9.45 13.47 -14.46
CA ASN A 405 -8.60 12.40 -15.00
C ASN A 405 -8.53 11.21 -14.04
N PHE A 406 -8.45 11.45 -12.74
CA PHE A 406 -8.42 10.38 -11.76
C PHE A 406 -9.78 9.68 -11.63
N VAL A 407 -10.86 10.45 -11.63
CA VAL A 407 -12.25 9.91 -11.63
C VAL A 407 -12.48 9.00 -12.83
N GLU A 408 -12.12 9.44 -14.05
CA GLU A 408 -12.31 8.63 -15.28
C GLU A 408 -11.42 7.37 -15.27
N ARG A 409 -10.18 7.45 -14.79
CA ARG A 409 -9.35 6.24 -14.61
C ARG A 409 -9.94 5.28 -13.60
N SER A 410 -10.45 5.78 -12.48
CA SER A 410 -11.10 4.96 -11.45
C SER A 410 -12.31 4.24 -12.01
N LYS A 411 -13.13 4.93 -12.83
CA LYS A 411 -14.26 4.34 -13.54
C LYS A 411 -13.82 3.26 -14.53
N ASN A 412 -12.77 3.51 -15.30
CA ASN A 412 -12.24 2.54 -16.26
C ASN A 412 -11.68 1.31 -15.57
N TYR A 413 -10.94 1.52 -14.48
CA TYR A 413 -10.41 0.44 -13.66
C TYR A 413 -11.55 -0.41 -13.06
N LEU A 414 -12.58 0.25 -12.52
CA LEU A 414 -13.77 -0.40 -11.98
C LEU A 414 -14.51 -1.20 -13.07
N SER A 415 -14.63 -0.66 -14.29
CA SER A 415 -15.22 -1.40 -15.42
C SER A 415 -14.41 -2.66 -15.76
N GLY A 416 -13.09 -2.55 -15.77
CA GLY A 416 -12.19 -3.69 -15.96
C GLY A 416 -12.38 -4.76 -14.87
N LEU A 417 -12.42 -4.35 -13.60
CA LEU A 417 -12.67 -5.24 -12.47
C LEU A 417 -14.03 -5.95 -12.58
N LEU A 418 -15.10 -5.20 -12.83
CA LEU A 418 -16.45 -5.76 -12.96
C LEU A 418 -16.55 -6.75 -14.13
N SER A 419 -15.87 -6.47 -15.23
CA SER A 419 -15.81 -7.38 -16.39
C SER A 419 -15.00 -8.63 -16.08
N ALA A 420 -13.81 -8.48 -15.53
CA ALA A 420 -12.89 -9.59 -15.25
C ALA A 420 -13.48 -10.64 -14.29
N TYR A 421 -14.24 -10.18 -13.30
CA TYR A 421 -14.86 -11.05 -12.28
C TYR A 421 -16.37 -11.21 -12.47
N SER A 422 -16.89 -10.97 -13.68
CA SER A 422 -18.32 -11.05 -13.97
C SER A 422 -18.93 -12.41 -13.71
N SER A 423 -18.16 -13.48 -13.87
CA SER A 423 -18.60 -14.85 -13.68
C SER A 423 -18.53 -15.36 -12.24
N SER A 424 -17.90 -14.62 -11.34
CA SER A 424 -17.78 -15.04 -9.95
C SER A 424 -19.07 -14.80 -9.18
N SER A 425 -19.62 -15.86 -8.61
CA SER A 425 -20.87 -15.81 -7.81
C SER A 425 -20.64 -15.50 -6.34
N VAL A 426 -19.39 -15.64 -5.85
CA VAL A 426 -19.05 -15.53 -4.43
C VAL A 426 -18.72 -14.10 -4.00
N ILE A 427 -18.53 -13.17 -4.95
CA ILE A 427 -18.28 -11.77 -4.63
C ILE A 427 -19.53 -11.15 -4.02
N ALA A 428 -19.46 -10.85 -2.73
CA ALA A 428 -20.54 -10.29 -1.93
C ALA A 428 -20.56 -8.77 -1.95
N GLY A 429 -19.38 -8.14 -2.04
CA GLY A 429 -19.25 -6.68 -2.03
C GLY A 429 -18.13 -6.16 -2.91
N ILE A 430 -18.36 -4.94 -3.44
CA ILE A 430 -17.34 -4.14 -4.15
C ILE A 430 -17.00 -2.94 -3.28
N GLY A 431 -15.72 -2.83 -2.90
CA GLY A 431 -15.18 -1.71 -2.15
C GLY A 431 -14.49 -0.68 -3.04
N PHE A 432 -14.51 0.56 -2.60
CA PHE A 432 -13.86 1.66 -3.33
C PHE A 432 -12.56 2.12 -2.70
N GLY A 433 -12.11 1.46 -1.62
CA GLY A 433 -10.87 1.79 -0.94
C GLY A 433 -11.06 2.26 0.49
N SER A 434 -9.96 2.77 1.08
CA SER A 434 -9.85 3.12 2.50
C SER A 434 -9.13 4.45 2.71
N GLY A 435 -9.21 5.00 3.94
CA GLY A 435 -8.55 6.26 4.30
C GLY A 435 -9.26 7.51 3.81
N TYR A 436 -10.53 7.39 3.43
CA TYR A 436 -11.36 8.53 3.04
C TYR A 436 -11.74 9.40 4.24
N LEU A 437 -12.17 10.63 3.97
CA LEU A 437 -12.71 11.54 4.96
C LEU A 437 -14.19 11.80 4.65
N PHE A 438 -15.08 11.57 5.62
CA PHE A 438 -16.49 11.94 5.54
C PHE A 438 -16.65 13.45 5.36
N SER A 439 -15.82 14.23 6.05
CA SER A 439 -15.81 15.70 5.96
C SER A 439 -15.44 16.26 4.59
N SER A 440 -14.91 15.43 3.67
CA SER A 440 -14.46 15.88 2.35
C SER A 440 -15.51 15.70 1.26
N ASP A 441 -16.06 16.82 0.74
CA ASP A 441 -16.96 16.83 -0.44
C ASP A 441 -16.36 16.14 -1.66
N LYS A 442 -15.04 16.26 -1.83
CA LYS A 442 -14.30 15.70 -2.95
C LYS A 442 -14.29 14.16 -2.90
N HIS A 443 -14.07 13.59 -1.71
CA HIS A 443 -14.14 12.15 -1.50
C HIS A 443 -15.57 11.63 -1.72
N ARG A 444 -16.58 12.31 -1.16
CA ARG A 444 -17.98 11.91 -1.33
C ARG A 444 -18.42 11.93 -2.80
N SER A 445 -18.02 12.97 -3.55
CA SER A 445 -18.32 13.07 -4.97
C SER A 445 -17.70 11.95 -5.80
N LEU A 446 -16.43 11.60 -5.54
CA LEU A 446 -15.77 10.45 -6.17
C LEU A 446 -16.52 9.15 -5.87
N LEU A 447 -16.81 8.89 -4.59
CA LEU A 447 -17.51 7.67 -4.16
C LEU A 447 -18.90 7.56 -4.78
N SER A 448 -19.69 8.64 -4.81
CA SER A 448 -21.01 8.66 -5.46
C SER A 448 -20.92 8.35 -6.97
N ASN A 449 -19.87 8.83 -7.65
CA ASN A 449 -19.64 8.50 -9.06
C ASN A 449 -19.35 7.01 -9.28
N LEU A 450 -18.57 6.40 -8.40
CA LEU A 450 -18.18 4.98 -8.50
C LEU A 450 -19.33 4.05 -8.11
N THR A 451 -20.07 4.36 -7.03
CA THR A 451 -21.24 3.61 -6.60
C THR A 451 -22.31 3.58 -7.70
N GLY A 452 -22.64 4.74 -8.29
CA GLY A 452 -23.59 4.84 -9.37
C GLY A 452 -23.20 3.98 -10.58
N GLN A 453 -21.93 3.78 -10.86
CA GLN A 453 -21.47 2.89 -11.94
C GLN A 453 -21.70 1.41 -11.59
N VAL A 454 -21.46 0.98 -10.36
CA VAL A 454 -21.71 -0.41 -9.92
C VAL A 454 -23.21 -0.70 -9.97
N LYS A 455 -24.05 0.17 -9.42
CA LYS A 455 -25.52 -0.03 -9.31
C LYS A 455 -26.20 -0.09 -10.66
N LYS A 456 -25.69 0.58 -11.69
CA LYS A 456 -26.21 0.47 -13.07
C LYS A 456 -26.05 -0.94 -13.65
N ASN A 457 -25.02 -1.66 -13.24
CA ASN A 457 -24.61 -2.92 -13.84
C ASN A 457 -24.94 -4.13 -12.97
N ARG A 458 -24.93 -3.99 -11.66
CA ARG A 458 -25.06 -5.09 -10.71
C ARG A 458 -25.78 -4.66 -9.43
N ASN A 459 -26.61 -5.56 -8.88
CA ASN A 459 -27.14 -5.42 -7.53
C ASN A 459 -26.20 -6.15 -6.55
N ILE A 460 -25.09 -5.49 -6.21
CA ILE A 460 -24.07 -5.98 -5.29
C ILE A 460 -23.84 -4.91 -4.21
N ILE A 461 -23.44 -5.33 -3.03
CA ILE A 461 -23.16 -4.43 -1.92
C ILE A 461 -21.96 -3.56 -2.23
N THR A 462 -22.09 -2.25 -1.99
CA THR A 462 -21.02 -1.27 -2.17
C THR A 462 -20.58 -0.69 -0.84
N TYR A 463 -19.26 -0.48 -0.65
CA TYR A 463 -18.71 0.05 0.59
C TYR A 463 -17.44 0.87 0.37
N ALA A 464 -17.12 1.71 1.37
CA ALA A 464 -15.85 2.41 1.49
C ALA A 464 -15.52 2.58 2.98
N SER A 465 -14.22 2.78 3.31
CA SER A 465 -13.77 2.95 4.69
C SER A 465 -13.27 4.37 4.95
N PHE A 466 -13.64 4.92 6.13
CA PHE A 466 -13.46 6.31 6.50
C PHE A 466 -12.64 6.43 7.79
N PHE A 467 -11.73 7.39 7.79
CA PHE A 467 -10.83 7.65 8.91
C PHE A 467 -11.39 8.62 9.94
N ASP A 468 -12.27 9.54 9.51
CA ASP A 468 -12.98 10.50 10.36
C ASP A 468 -14.44 10.07 10.59
N PHE A 469 -15.13 10.75 11.52
CA PHE A 469 -16.50 10.42 11.97
C PHE A 469 -17.53 11.47 11.59
N GLY A 470 -17.18 12.46 10.78
CA GLY A 470 -18.07 13.54 10.35
C GLY A 470 -19.03 13.13 9.24
N TYR A 471 -20.04 12.30 9.55
CA TYR A 471 -20.95 11.71 8.57
C TYR A 471 -21.68 12.71 7.68
N GLN A 472 -21.70 12.41 6.40
CA GLN A 472 -22.62 12.93 5.40
C GLN A 472 -22.96 11.83 4.42
N GLU A 473 -24.24 11.78 4.00
CA GLU A 473 -24.73 10.73 3.10
C GLU A 473 -24.02 10.72 1.75
N ILE A 474 -23.74 9.51 1.24
CA ILE A 474 -23.16 9.29 -0.07
C ILE A 474 -24.17 8.48 -0.89
N ASN A 475 -24.62 9.03 -2.02
CA ASN A 475 -25.63 8.40 -2.85
C ASN A 475 -25.19 6.99 -3.27
N ASP A 476 -26.14 6.04 -3.15
CA ASP A 476 -25.99 4.64 -3.57
C ASP A 476 -24.89 3.83 -2.82
N LEU A 477 -24.21 4.39 -1.82
CA LEU A 477 -23.30 3.63 -0.97
C LEU A 477 -24.11 2.86 0.08
N ASP A 478 -23.97 1.53 0.10
CA ASP A 478 -24.77 0.68 0.98
C ASP A 478 -24.25 0.66 2.40
N ILE A 479 -22.91 0.58 2.59
CA ILE A 479 -22.30 0.37 3.90
C ILE A 479 -21.08 1.29 4.08
N TYR A 480 -20.94 1.81 5.31
CA TYR A 480 -19.89 2.72 5.71
C TYR A 480 -18.93 2.04 6.70
N GLY A 481 -17.66 1.92 6.32
CA GLY A 481 -16.62 1.36 7.17
C GLY A 481 -15.97 2.43 8.03
N ILE A 482 -15.81 2.18 9.32
CA ILE A 482 -14.96 2.98 10.20
C ILE A 482 -13.56 2.36 10.28
N GLU A 483 -12.52 3.21 10.33
CA GLU A 483 -11.13 2.76 10.46
C GLU A 483 -10.61 2.99 11.87
N LEU A 484 -10.07 1.93 12.46
CA LEU A 484 -9.40 1.96 13.76
C LEU A 484 -7.91 1.66 13.54
N LEU A 485 -7.05 2.70 13.60
CA LEU A 485 -5.61 2.55 13.48
C LEU A 485 -4.94 2.84 14.82
N ASN A 486 -4.56 1.80 15.56
CA ASN A 486 -4.01 1.87 16.93
C ASN A 486 -4.84 2.76 17.89
N LYS A 487 -6.10 2.99 17.56
CA LYS A 487 -7.05 3.76 18.36
C LYS A 487 -7.95 2.79 19.10
N GLN A 488 -7.97 2.87 20.44
CA GLN A 488 -8.81 1.96 21.22
C GLN A 488 -10.28 2.15 20.85
N PRO A 489 -11.05 1.07 20.66
CA PRO A 489 -12.44 1.15 20.28
C PRO A 489 -13.29 2.02 21.22
N ASN A 490 -13.01 1.94 22.53
CA ASN A 490 -13.71 2.75 23.54
C ASN A 490 -13.43 4.25 23.43
N ASP A 491 -12.30 4.65 22.83
CA ASP A 491 -11.97 6.08 22.63
C ASP A 491 -12.82 6.74 21.54
N VAL A 492 -13.57 5.95 20.77
CA VAL A 492 -14.44 6.41 19.67
C VAL A 492 -15.92 6.07 19.89
N GLN A 493 -16.28 5.65 21.10
CA GLN A 493 -17.65 5.22 21.43
C GLN A 493 -18.68 6.31 21.13
N ASP A 494 -18.44 7.53 21.59
CA ASP A 494 -19.35 8.66 21.39
C ASP A 494 -19.50 9.04 19.92
N GLU A 495 -18.38 9.03 19.15
CA GLU A 495 -18.41 9.32 17.73
C GLU A 495 -19.18 8.25 16.93
N VAL A 496 -19.00 6.98 17.28
CA VAL A 496 -19.71 5.87 16.62
C VAL A 496 -21.19 5.89 16.97
N GLU A 497 -21.57 6.24 18.19
CA GLU A 497 -22.98 6.38 18.59
C GLU A 497 -23.67 7.52 17.82
N ASN A 498 -22.99 8.65 17.63
CA ASN A 498 -23.45 9.73 16.77
C ASN A 498 -23.60 9.30 15.30
N LEU A 499 -22.66 8.51 14.79
CA LEU A 499 -22.76 7.94 13.45
C LEU A 499 -23.96 6.99 13.30
N LYS A 500 -24.19 6.09 14.28
CA LYS A 500 -25.32 5.17 14.27
C LYS A 500 -26.68 5.88 14.20
N THR A 501 -26.83 6.99 14.93
CA THR A 501 -28.07 7.77 14.88
C THR A 501 -28.31 8.41 13.52
N SER A 502 -27.24 8.72 12.77
CA SER A 502 -27.31 9.37 11.46
C SER A 502 -27.45 8.38 10.30
N VAL A 503 -26.79 7.24 10.37
CA VAL A 503 -26.68 6.26 9.28
C VAL A 503 -27.61 5.06 9.46
N GLY A 504 -27.86 4.65 10.70
CA GLY A 504 -28.41 3.35 11.06
C GLY A 504 -27.34 2.31 11.37
N SER A 505 -27.51 1.52 12.42
CA SER A 505 -26.51 0.55 12.89
C SER A 505 -26.17 -0.51 11.85
N GLY A 506 -27.13 -0.99 11.07
CA GLY A 506 -26.94 -2.00 10.04
C GLY A 506 -26.13 -1.54 8.82
N LYS A 507 -25.96 -0.22 8.65
CA LYS A 507 -25.12 0.35 7.58
C LYS A 507 -23.69 0.69 8.04
N LEU A 508 -23.35 0.41 9.30
CA LEU A 508 -22.03 0.62 9.85
C LEU A 508 -21.32 -0.71 10.12
N PHE A 509 -20.06 -0.76 9.76
CA PHE A 509 -19.17 -1.87 10.11
C PHE A 509 -17.76 -1.34 10.40
N ILE A 510 -16.92 -2.14 11.07
CA ILE A 510 -15.51 -1.82 11.22
C ILE A 510 -14.81 -2.20 9.91
N GLY A 511 -14.59 -1.22 9.05
CA GLY A 511 -14.06 -1.44 7.71
C GLY A 511 -12.59 -1.84 7.70
N GLU A 512 -11.81 -1.33 8.67
CA GLU A 512 -10.40 -1.65 8.79
C GLU A 512 -9.93 -1.50 10.25
N ALA A 513 -9.76 -2.63 10.96
CA ALA A 513 -9.16 -2.65 12.30
C ALA A 513 -7.68 -3.00 12.19
N THR A 514 -6.81 -2.03 12.46
CA THR A 514 -5.35 -2.15 12.33
C THR A 514 -4.67 -1.83 13.65
N TYR A 515 -3.80 -2.72 14.12
CA TYR A 515 -2.93 -2.46 15.25
C TYR A 515 -1.48 -2.80 14.90
N ILE A 516 -0.64 -1.76 14.83
CA ILE A 516 0.79 -1.89 14.54
C ILE A 516 1.51 -2.30 15.81
N VAL A 517 2.40 -3.28 15.73
CA VAL A 517 3.22 -3.75 16.85
C VAL A 517 4.71 -3.61 16.54
N ASN A 518 5.51 -3.46 17.59
CA ASN A 518 6.96 -3.52 17.50
C ASN A 518 7.40 -4.98 17.40
N ILE A 519 8.31 -5.25 16.48
CA ILE A 519 8.83 -6.60 16.27
C ILE A 519 9.42 -7.19 17.55
N GLY A 520 8.95 -8.38 17.94
CA GLY A 520 9.47 -9.14 19.07
C GLY A 520 9.10 -8.62 20.48
N GLN A 521 8.24 -7.61 20.59
CA GLN A 521 7.81 -7.09 21.89
C GLN A 521 6.67 -7.93 22.49
N THR A 522 6.97 -8.64 23.59
CA THR A 522 6.05 -9.56 24.31
C THR A 522 5.98 -9.26 25.81
N ASP A 523 5.76 -8.02 26.19
CA ASP A 523 5.91 -7.56 27.58
C ASP A 523 4.57 -7.33 28.30
N GLY A 524 3.46 -7.87 27.77
CA GLY A 524 2.10 -7.68 28.28
C GLY A 524 1.41 -6.45 27.70
N TYR A 525 0.06 -6.40 27.83
CA TYR A 525 -0.76 -5.40 27.12
C TYR A 525 -0.66 -3.97 27.67
N VAL A 526 -0.12 -3.79 28.88
CA VAL A 526 0.17 -2.45 29.43
C VAL A 526 1.22 -1.73 28.57
N ASN A 527 2.14 -2.50 27.96
CA ASN A 527 3.12 -1.96 27.05
C ASN A 527 2.52 -1.79 25.66
N LYS A 528 2.25 -0.55 25.25
CA LYS A 528 1.78 -0.21 23.92
C LYS A 528 2.70 -0.81 22.87
N PHE A 529 2.15 -1.23 21.74
CA PHE A 529 2.84 -1.87 20.61
C PHE A 529 3.42 -3.28 20.90
N SER A 530 3.07 -3.92 22.01
CA SER A 530 3.36 -5.34 22.26
C SER A 530 2.36 -6.24 21.51
N TYR A 531 2.71 -7.53 21.36
CA TYR A 531 1.80 -8.53 20.79
C TYR A 531 0.55 -8.75 21.69
N GLU A 532 0.70 -8.62 22.99
CA GLU A 532 -0.40 -8.69 23.95
C GLU A 532 -1.30 -7.45 23.87
N ALA A 533 -0.75 -6.27 23.58
CA ALA A 533 -1.55 -5.06 23.34
C ALA A 533 -2.37 -5.16 22.06
N GLN A 534 -1.83 -5.77 20.99
CA GLN A 534 -2.58 -6.11 19.78
C GLN A 534 -3.73 -7.08 20.10
N ALA A 535 -3.45 -8.11 20.88
CA ALA A 535 -4.45 -9.09 21.30
C ALA A 535 -5.57 -8.44 22.11
N LYS A 536 -5.23 -7.54 23.06
CA LYS A 536 -6.20 -6.78 23.85
C LYS A 536 -7.04 -5.85 22.96
N PHE A 537 -6.41 -5.15 22.01
CA PHE A 537 -7.12 -4.31 21.06
C PHE A 537 -8.18 -5.08 20.26
N PHE A 538 -7.85 -6.28 19.75
CA PHE A 538 -8.82 -7.08 19.00
C PHE A 538 -9.90 -7.72 19.88
N ASP A 539 -9.61 -8.04 21.15
CA ASP A 539 -10.64 -8.47 22.10
C ASP A 539 -11.61 -7.35 22.42
N ASP A 540 -11.08 -6.13 22.65
CA ASP A 540 -11.91 -4.93 22.88
C ASP A 540 -12.71 -4.55 21.63
N MET A 541 -12.10 -4.64 20.43
CA MET A 541 -12.79 -4.42 19.16
C MET A 541 -13.95 -5.38 18.95
N PHE A 542 -13.77 -6.64 19.30
CA PHE A 542 -14.85 -7.64 19.19
C PHE A 542 -16.00 -7.32 20.16
N SER A 543 -15.70 -6.96 21.41
CA SER A 543 -16.71 -6.52 22.38
C SER A 543 -17.42 -5.26 21.93
N PHE A 544 -16.69 -4.28 21.40
CA PHE A 544 -17.23 -3.04 20.86
C PHE A 544 -18.18 -3.28 19.66
N TYR A 545 -17.80 -4.21 18.77
CA TYR A 545 -18.66 -4.65 17.67
C TYR A 545 -19.99 -5.20 18.18
N GLU A 546 -19.96 -6.12 19.18
CA GLU A 546 -21.17 -6.73 19.76
C GLU A 546 -22.04 -5.69 20.50
N GLU A 547 -21.46 -4.86 21.36
CA GLU A 547 -22.16 -3.85 22.15
C GLU A 547 -22.84 -2.78 21.29
N ASN A 548 -22.21 -2.40 20.17
CA ASN A 548 -22.74 -1.41 19.25
C ASN A 548 -23.67 -2.00 18.18
N ASN A 549 -23.87 -3.32 18.14
CA ASN A 549 -24.64 -4.00 17.09
C ASN A 549 -24.24 -3.57 15.67
N LEU A 550 -22.92 -3.51 15.40
CA LEU A 550 -22.43 -3.21 14.07
C LEU A 550 -22.65 -4.40 13.13
N SER A 551 -22.76 -4.18 11.83
CA SER A 551 -23.03 -5.26 10.86
C SER A 551 -21.86 -6.25 10.69
N GLY A 552 -20.64 -5.89 11.08
CA GLY A 552 -19.47 -6.76 11.02
C GLY A 552 -18.16 -6.02 11.15
N PHE A 553 -17.07 -6.73 10.86
CA PHE A 553 -15.72 -6.14 10.87
C PHE A 553 -14.79 -6.80 9.84
N PHE A 554 -13.73 -6.07 9.47
CA PHE A 554 -12.54 -6.59 8.81
C PHE A 554 -11.29 -6.30 9.61
N VAL A 555 -10.57 -7.36 9.99
CA VAL A 555 -9.24 -7.27 10.58
C VAL A 555 -8.21 -6.97 9.48
N ASN A 556 -7.34 -6.03 9.68
CA ASN A 556 -6.26 -5.69 8.76
C ASN A 556 -4.89 -5.93 9.43
N THR A 557 -4.19 -7.05 9.12
CA THR A 557 -4.41 -8.06 8.07
C THR A 557 -4.23 -9.48 8.64
N MET A 558 -4.44 -10.52 7.81
CA MET A 558 -4.12 -11.90 8.21
C MET A 558 -2.62 -12.07 8.43
N TYR A 559 -1.80 -11.61 7.50
CA TYR A 559 -0.34 -11.70 7.54
C TYR A 559 0.30 -10.32 7.57
N ASP A 560 1.50 -10.20 8.14
CA ASP A 560 2.31 -9.00 7.99
C ASP A 560 2.56 -8.72 6.51
N ILE A 561 2.64 -7.44 6.16
CA ILE A 561 2.84 -7.02 4.78
C ILE A 561 4.17 -6.30 4.61
N ARG A 562 4.78 -6.48 3.45
CA ARG A 562 5.98 -5.76 3.04
C ARG A 562 5.58 -4.55 2.19
N GLY A 563 6.06 -3.36 2.53
CA GLY A 563 5.76 -2.11 1.83
C GLY A 563 6.91 -1.57 0.99
N ASP A 564 6.65 -0.49 0.26
CA ASP A 564 7.70 0.26 -0.46
C ASP A 564 8.59 1.07 0.50
N TYR A 565 8.08 1.42 1.67
CA TYR A 565 8.76 2.21 2.70
C TYR A 565 8.81 1.44 4.02
N ARG A 566 9.78 1.78 4.87
CA ARG A 566 9.86 1.24 6.24
C ARG A 566 8.77 1.84 7.11
N SER A 567 8.17 1.01 7.98
CA SER A 567 7.40 1.53 9.11
C SER A 567 8.36 1.88 10.25
N ILE A 568 8.25 3.10 10.75
CA ILE A 568 9.02 3.54 11.93
C ILE A 568 8.42 2.89 13.17
N VAL A 569 7.09 2.85 13.26
CA VAL A 569 6.34 2.32 14.42
C VAL A 569 6.47 0.80 14.55
N SER A 570 6.62 0.05 13.45
CA SER A 570 6.79 -1.42 13.50
C SER A 570 8.13 -1.88 14.10
N GLY A 571 9.02 -0.95 14.43
CA GLY A 571 10.38 -1.26 14.89
C GLY A 571 11.42 -1.12 13.78
N TYR A 572 12.71 -1.17 14.18
CA TYR A 572 13.78 -1.11 13.20
C TYR A 572 13.92 -2.44 12.47
N ASN A 573 13.56 -2.44 11.20
CA ASN A 573 13.81 -3.56 10.30
C ASN A 573 14.38 -3.05 8.96
N THR A 574 15.18 -3.87 8.29
CA THR A 574 15.80 -3.53 7.00
C THR A 574 14.92 -3.90 5.81
N GLU A 575 13.82 -4.60 6.03
CA GLU A 575 13.06 -5.30 5.01
C GLU A 575 11.71 -4.66 4.68
N ASN A 576 11.43 -3.48 5.25
CA ASN A 576 10.20 -2.71 5.05
C ASN A 576 8.90 -3.46 5.43
N VAL A 577 8.95 -4.32 6.46
CA VAL A 577 7.80 -5.06 6.94
C VAL A 577 6.97 -4.20 7.88
N TYR A 578 5.66 -4.16 7.66
CA TYR A 578 4.67 -3.63 8.58
C TYR A 578 4.12 -4.76 9.46
N ASN A 579 4.42 -4.72 10.76
CA ASN A 579 3.97 -5.72 11.72
C ASN A 579 2.54 -5.41 12.17
N ILE A 580 1.57 -5.74 11.34
CA ILE A 580 0.12 -5.50 11.56
C ILE A 580 -0.70 -6.78 11.52
N GLY A 581 -0.13 -7.87 10.99
CA GLY A 581 -0.81 -9.14 10.80
C GLY A 581 -1.19 -9.85 12.08
N LEU A 582 -2.12 -10.74 12.01
CA LEU A 582 -2.40 -11.73 13.04
C LEU A 582 -1.32 -12.82 13.09
N ILE A 583 -0.64 -13.02 11.96
CA ILE A 583 0.44 -13.99 11.74
C ILE A 583 1.60 -13.27 11.05
N SER A 584 2.82 -13.67 11.33
CA SER A 584 4.02 -13.13 10.67
C SER A 584 4.03 -13.38 9.14
N GLU A 585 4.78 -12.57 8.37
CA GLU A 585 4.88 -12.68 6.90
C GLU A 585 5.35 -14.08 6.45
N ASP A 586 6.25 -14.70 7.22
CA ASP A 586 6.77 -16.05 6.96
C ASP A 586 5.85 -17.19 7.39
N ARG A 587 4.66 -16.89 7.95
CA ARG A 587 3.64 -17.82 8.50
C ARG A 587 4.13 -18.69 9.67
N ASN A 588 5.30 -18.39 10.24
CA ASN A 588 5.88 -19.21 11.32
C ASN A 588 5.37 -18.81 12.71
N GLN A 589 4.88 -17.59 12.88
CA GLN A 589 4.47 -17.08 14.18
C GLN A 589 3.01 -16.63 14.17
N GLU A 590 2.13 -17.44 14.76
CA GLU A 590 0.78 -17.01 15.13
C GLU A 590 0.84 -16.15 16.39
N ARG A 591 0.33 -14.92 16.32
CA ARG A 591 0.27 -14.01 17.45
C ARG A 591 -0.90 -14.33 18.36
N LEU A 592 -0.83 -13.86 19.62
CA LEU A 592 -1.91 -14.03 20.59
C LEU A 592 -3.26 -13.47 20.07
N ALA A 593 -3.22 -12.41 19.31
CA ALA A 593 -4.38 -11.80 18.64
C ALA A 593 -5.15 -12.78 17.73
N PHE A 594 -4.44 -13.64 16.97
CA PHE A 594 -5.07 -14.68 16.15
C PHE A 594 -5.86 -15.68 17.00
N LYS A 595 -5.26 -16.13 18.10
CA LYS A 595 -5.90 -17.10 19.01
C LYS A 595 -7.14 -16.53 19.71
N ILE A 596 -7.08 -15.26 20.11
CA ILE A 596 -8.18 -14.56 20.76
C ILE A 596 -9.36 -14.38 19.79
N LEU A 597 -9.11 -13.84 18.61
CA LEU A 597 -10.18 -13.67 17.62
C LEU A 597 -10.80 -15.01 17.22
N SER A 598 -9.98 -16.04 17.01
CA SER A 598 -10.49 -17.39 16.73
C SER A 598 -11.37 -17.93 17.85
N ALA A 599 -10.98 -17.74 19.12
CA ALA A 599 -11.78 -18.16 20.26
C ALA A 599 -13.09 -17.38 20.37
N ARG A 600 -13.07 -16.05 20.16
CA ARG A 600 -14.28 -15.20 20.18
C ARG A 600 -15.26 -15.58 19.08
N MET A 601 -14.81 -15.72 17.83
CA MET A 601 -15.68 -16.07 16.68
C MET A 601 -16.29 -17.47 16.81
N LYS A 602 -15.62 -18.39 17.49
CA LYS A 602 -16.11 -19.77 17.70
C LYS A 602 -16.83 -19.97 19.03
N ASN A 603 -17.01 -18.93 19.84
CA ASN A 603 -17.54 -19.03 21.21
C ASN A 603 -16.80 -20.08 22.06
N ALA A 604 -15.46 -20.17 21.90
CA ALA A 604 -14.60 -21.07 22.65
C ALA A 604 -14.17 -20.45 24.00
N GLU A 605 -13.44 -21.20 24.82
CA GLU A 605 -12.91 -20.72 26.09
C GLU A 605 -12.05 -19.46 25.92
N LYS A 606 -12.20 -18.52 26.86
CA LYS A 606 -11.46 -17.25 26.82
C LYS A 606 -9.95 -17.50 27.00
N VAL A 607 -9.17 -16.96 26.08
CA VAL A 607 -7.72 -16.97 26.14
C VAL A 607 -7.26 -15.82 27.04
N THR A 608 -6.39 -16.13 28.02
CA THR A 608 -5.86 -15.12 28.94
C THR A 608 -4.83 -14.24 28.25
N ILE A 609 -4.95 -12.93 28.40
CA ILE A 609 -3.99 -11.94 27.90
C ILE A 609 -3.12 -11.48 29.06
N PRO A 610 -1.79 -11.64 29.01
CA PRO A 610 -0.88 -11.17 30.05
C PRO A 610 -0.95 -9.65 30.19
N ILE A 611 -1.06 -9.17 31.45
CA ILE A 611 -1.07 -7.73 31.77
C ILE A 611 0.29 -7.12 31.55
N GLY A 612 1.33 -7.80 32.08
CA GLY A 612 2.71 -7.29 32.09
C GLY A 612 2.93 -6.22 33.14
N SER A 613 4.08 -5.58 33.07
CA SER A 613 4.45 -4.44 33.92
C SER A 613 4.96 -3.31 33.02
N GLU A 614 4.67 -2.08 33.41
CA GLU A 614 5.20 -0.90 32.70
C GLU A 614 6.73 -0.88 32.80
N LYS A 615 7.42 -0.89 31.68
CA LYS A 615 8.88 -0.84 31.64
C LYS A 615 9.36 0.59 31.40
N ASP A 616 10.35 1.02 32.22
CA ASP A 616 11.13 2.23 31.91
C ASP A 616 12.13 1.89 30.79
N ASP A 617 11.76 2.18 29.55
CA ASP A 617 12.59 1.96 28.37
C ASP A 617 13.49 3.17 28.03
N ALA A 618 13.65 4.11 29.01
CA ALA A 618 14.53 5.27 28.84
C ALA A 618 15.99 4.82 28.63
N PRO A 619 16.63 5.17 27.50
CA PRO A 619 17.99 4.75 27.25
C PRO A 619 18.96 5.37 28.23
N MET A 620 19.66 4.56 29.02
CA MET A 620 20.68 5.01 29.98
C MET A 620 21.78 5.85 29.34
N ILE A 621 22.03 5.65 28.04
CA ILE A 621 23.05 6.41 27.29
C ILE A 621 22.77 7.92 27.30
N PHE A 622 21.51 8.36 27.32
CA PHE A 622 21.17 9.80 27.38
C PHE A 622 21.61 10.41 28.71
N ILE A 623 21.38 9.70 29.82
CA ILE A 623 21.81 10.12 31.15
C ILE A 623 23.34 10.18 31.24
N ILE A 624 24.00 9.11 30.76
CA ILE A 624 25.48 9.02 30.76
C ILE A 624 26.08 10.15 29.93
N THR A 625 25.57 10.36 28.72
CA THR A 625 26.06 11.43 27.83
C THR A 625 25.86 12.81 28.45
N GLY A 626 24.71 13.07 29.06
CA GLY A 626 24.44 14.32 29.73
C GLY A 626 25.37 14.58 30.95
N LEU A 627 25.66 13.56 31.77
CA LEU A 627 26.61 13.65 32.86
C LEU A 627 28.04 13.90 32.35
N VAL A 628 28.48 13.20 31.31
CA VAL A 628 29.76 13.44 30.67
C VAL A 628 29.86 14.87 30.16
N LEU A 629 28.82 15.38 29.50
CA LEU A 629 28.75 16.76 29.04
C LEU A 629 28.85 17.78 30.18
N ALA A 630 28.19 17.53 31.32
CA ALA A 630 28.27 18.37 32.51
C ALA A 630 29.70 18.37 33.07
N LEU A 631 30.38 17.22 33.11
CA LEU A 631 31.77 17.11 33.53
C LEU A 631 32.71 17.86 32.56
N LEU A 632 32.55 17.67 31.23
CA LEU A 632 33.35 18.37 30.22
C LEU A 632 33.18 19.90 30.32
N MET A 633 31.95 20.38 30.54
CA MET A 633 31.72 21.80 30.80
C MET A 633 32.39 22.26 32.13
N GLY A 634 32.33 21.44 33.17
CA GLY A 634 33.05 21.70 34.44
C GLY A 634 34.56 21.86 34.23
N VAL A 635 35.18 20.99 33.42
CA VAL A 635 36.58 21.09 33.00
C VAL A 635 36.83 22.39 32.25
N LEU A 636 35.98 22.76 31.27
CA LEU A 636 36.14 24.02 30.54
C LEU A 636 36.07 25.25 31.46
N VAL A 637 35.10 25.30 32.36
CA VAL A 637 34.92 26.40 33.31
C VAL A 637 36.09 26.50 34.25
N ASN A 638 36.69 25.36 34.66
CA ASN A 638 37.85 25.34 35.55
C ASN A 638 39.20 25.44 34.84
N SER A 639 39.23 25.36 33.49
CA SER A 639 40.46 25.40 32.70
C SER A 639 41.22 26.75 32.80
N GLY A 640 40.51 27.81 33.23
CA GLY A 640 41.17 29.11 33.47
C GLY A 640 40.20 30.29 33.61
N ARG A 641 40.71 31.38 34.21
CA ARG A 641 39.94 32.64 34.36
C ARG A 641 39.46 33.19 33.00
N LYS A 642 40.34 33.05 31.98
CA LYS A 642 40.08 33.56 30.65
C LYS A 642 38.80 32.97 30.02
N PHE A 643 38.59 31.65 30.11
CA PHE A 643 37.38 31.03 29.58
C PHE A 643 36.10 31.56 30.28
N ARG A 644 36.16 31.71 31.61
CA ARG A 644 34.99 32.25 32.36
C ARG A 644 34.67 33.68 31.98
N ASP A 645 35.71 34.53 31.82
CA ASP A 645 35.55 35.92 31.41
C ASP A 645 35.01 36.01 29.98
N ASP A 646 35.51 35.24 29.05
CA ASP A 646 35.04 35.16 27.69
C ASP A 646 33.61 34.64 27.60
N ALA A 647 33.25 33.58 28.35
CA ALA A 647 31.87 33.04 28.40
C ALA A 647 30.89 34.05 29.01
N SER A 648 31.28 34.73 30.11
CA SER A 648 30.44 35.78 30.68
C SER A 648 30.24 36.94 29.70
N ARG A 649 31.29 37.36 29.00
CA ARG A 649 31.20 38.42 27.99
C ARG A 649 30.35 38.01 26.80
N ALA A 650 30.54 36.81 26.31
CA ALA A 650 29.73 36.26 25.21
C ALA A 650 28.25 36.19 25.55
N LEU A 651 27.87 35.84 26.79
CA LEU A 651 26.48 35.79 27.25
C LEU A 651 25.87 37.17 27.53
N LEU A 652 26.57 37.99 28.32
CA LEU A 652 26.00 39.25 28.87
C LEU A 652 26.29 40.47 27.99
N ARG A 653 27.40 40.48 27.25
CA ARG A 653 27.84 41.60 26.40
C ARG A 653 28.26 41.12 24.99
N PRO A 654 27.34 40.50 24.24
CA PRO A 654 27.68 39.80 22.99
C PRO A 654 28.26 40.72 21.92
N TYR A 655 27.86 41.98 21.84
CA TYR A 655 28.42 42.93 20.87
C TYR A 655 29.91 43.11 21.08
N ASN A 656 30.35 43.44 22.31
CA ASN A 656 31.75 43.67 22.61
C ASN A 656 32.60 42.43 22.42
N PHE A 657 32.05 41.26 22.78
CA PHE A 657 32.70 39.97 22.56
C PHE A 657 32.92 39.67 21.07
N PHE A 658 31.91 39.84 20.23
CA PHE A 658 32.05 39.58 18.79
C PHE A 658 32.88 40.64 18.07
N ALA A 659 32.96 41.89 18.58
CA ALA A 659 33.88 42.90 18.08
C ALA A 659 35.35 42.50 18.36
N ASP A 660 35.62 41.95 19.51
CA ASP A 660 36.99 41.42 19.82
C ASP A 660 37.33 40.21 18.95
N VAL A 661 36.33 39.34 18.59
CA VAL A 661 36.51 38.25 17.62
C VAL A 661 36.86 38.80 16.22
N ARG A 662 36.17 39.87 15.79
CA ARG A 662 36.44 40.55 14.51
C ARG A 662 37.85 41.09 14.47
N ASP A 663 38.23 41.80 15.52
CA ASP A 663 39.54 42.48 15.65
C ASP A 663 40.70 41.50 15.97
N GLN A 664 40.44 40.18 15.94
CA GLN A 664 41.40 39.09 16.26
C GLN A 664 42.09 39.24 17.63
N ARG A 665 41.43 39.88 18.60
CA ARG A 665 41.93 39.92 19.96
C ARG A 665 41.88 38.48 20.53
N ILE A 666 42.96 38.07 21.15
CA ILE A 666 43.35 36.70 21.51
C ILE A 666 42.19 35.93 22.20
N ILE A 667 41.41 35.18 21.41
CA ILE A 667 40.49 34.13 21.86
C ILE A 667 41.23 32.78 21.72
N SER A 668 41.11 31.93 22.72
CA SER A 668 41.77 30.62 22.66
C SER A 668 41.08 29.71 21.64
N ALA A 669 41.80 29.32 20.59
CA ALA A 669 41.29 28.41 19.57
C ALA A 669 40.94 27.04 20.19
N TYR A 670 41.74 26.57 21.19
CA TYR A 670 41.48 25.34 21.89
C TYR A 670 40.14 25.37 22.62
N HIS A 671 39.84 26.42 23.37
CA HIS A 671 38.56 26.56 24.10
C HIS A 671 37.39 26.61 23.11
N SER A 672 37.56 27.29 21.98
CA SER A 672 36.50 27.39 20.96
C SER A 672 36.21 26.05 20.27
N LEU A 673 37.25 25.30 19.88
CA LEU A 673 37.08 23.95 19.30
C LEU A 673 36.43 22.98 20.28
N PHE A 674 36.93 22.97 21.53
CA PHE A 674 36.36 22.09 22.55
C PHE A 674 34.93 22.45 22.90
N LEU A 675 34.62 23.74 23.02
CA LEU A 675 33.25 24.24 23.23
C LEU A 675 32.34 23.87 22.06
N GLY A 676 32.83 23.98 20.80
CA GLY A 676 32.08 23.58 19.62
C GLY A 676 31.71 22.09 19.62
N ALA A 677 32.66 21.22 20.06
CA ALA A 677 32.37 19.80 20.21
C ALA A 677 31.34 19.53 21.32
N VAL A 678 31.43 20.20 22.46
CA VAL A 678 30.44 20.09 23.55
C VAL A 678 29.06 20.53 23.08
N ILE A 679 28.95 21.68 22.41
CA ILE A 679 27.67 22.18 21.87
C ILE A 679 27.08 21.20 20.86
N SER A 680 27.89 20.66 19.94
CA SER A 680 27.45 19.67 18.97
C SER A 680 26.92 18.39 19.64
N LEU A 681 27.54 17.94 20.73
CA LEU A 681 27.05 16.82 21.52
C LEU A 681 25.75 17.13 22.29
N VAL A 682 25.59 18.37 22.78
CA VAL A 682 24.33 18.81 23.43
C VAL A 682 23.19 18.81 22.41
N ILE A 683 23.41 19.36 21.22
CA ILE A 683 22.43 19.36 20.14
C ILE A 683 22.08 17.91 19.77
N SER A 684 23.08 17.05 19.62
CA SER A 684 22.91 15.63 19.35
C SER A 684 22.07 14.93 20.44
N LEU A 685 22.32 15.21 21.71
CA LEU A 685 21.59 14.64 22.84
C LEU A 685 20.10 15.04 22.79
N ILE A 686 19.79 16.30 22.52
CA ILE A 686 18.42 16.79 22.44
C ILE A 686 17.68 16.12 21.28
N PHE A 687 18.28 16.12 20.08
CA PHE A 687 17.64 15.51 18.91
C PHE A 687 17.53 13.98 19.02
N ALA A 688 18.52 13.28 19.59
CA ALA A 688 18.44 11.84 19.81
C ALA A 688 17.30 11.47 20.77
N ASN A 689 17.09 12.24 21.85
CA ASN A 689 15.93 12.08 22.73
C ASN A 689 14.60 12.26 21.98
N LEU A 690 14.49 13.32 21.14
CA LEU A 690 13.29 13.60 20.37
C LEU A 690 13.00 12.47 19.36
N PHE A 691 13.99 12.03 18.58
CA PHE A 691 13.81 10.92 17.64
C PHE A 691 13.39 9.64 18.35
N TYR A 692 14.03 9.32 19.47
CA TYR A 692 13.69 8.13 20.26
C TYR A 692 12.27 8.19 20.82
N TYR A 693 11.80 9.37 21.26
CA TYR A 693 10.45 9.58 21.75
C TYR A 693 9.40 9.40 20.65
N VAL A 694 9.61 9.99 19.47
CA VAL A 694 8.61 9.98 18.40
C VAL A 694 8.58 8.67 17.59
N ARG A 695 9.46 7.71 17.87
CA ARG A 695 9.53 6.43 17.14
C ARG A 695 8.23 5.63 17.14
N ASN A 696 7.42 5.78 18.19
CA ASN A 696 6.14 5.12 18.37
C ASN A 696 4.93 6.02 18.02
N ASN A 697 5.16 7.15 17.35
CA ASN A 697 4.10 8.09 17.00
C ASN A 697 3.68 7.91 15.54
N ILE A 698 2.45 7.43 15.34
CA ILE A 698 1.89 7.15 14.00
C ILE A 698 1.77 8.43 13.15
N LEU A 699 1.39 9.55 13.75
CA LEU A 699 1.32 10.82 13.03
C LEU A 699 2.71 11.25 12.53
N PHE A 700 3.75 11.13 13.38
CA PHE A 700 5.13 11.41 12.98
C PHE A 700 5.55 10.50 11.81
N GLU A 701 5.24 9.20 11.88
CA GLU A 701 5.49 8.29 10.76
C GLU A 701 4.81 8.75 9.49
N ARG A 702 3.52 9.13 9.53
CA ARG A 702 2.79 9.62 8.36
C ARG A 702 3.34 10.93 7.80
N ILE A 703 3.79 11.84 8.67
CA ILE A 703 4.47 13.08 8.23
C ILE A 703 5.74 12.74 7.44
N ILE A 704 6.59 11.86 7.96
CA ILE A 704 7.84 11.46 7.29
C ILE A 704 7.55 10.67 6.00
N LEU A 705 6.59 9.75 6.03
CA LEU A 705 6.16 8.99 4.85
C LEU A 705 5.59 9.90 3.74
N SER A 706 4.98 11.04 4.09
CA SER A 706 4.45 11.99 3.10
C SER A 706 5.53 12.53 2.15
N PHE A 707 6.81 12.57 2.58
CA PHE A 707 7.92 12.96 1.71
C PHE A 707 8.21 11.93 0.60
N GLY A 708 7.77 10.69 0.72
CA GLY A 708 7.90 9.65 -0.30
C GLY A 708 9.33 9.32 -0.70
N SER A 709 10.28 9.48 0.23
CA SER A 709 11.70 9.19 0.04
C SER A 709 12.11 8.01 0.93
N ALA A 710 12.46 6.89 0.32
CA ALA A 710 12.88 5.68 1.03
C ALA A 710 14.13 5.92 1.89
N ASP A 711 15.10 6.70 1.37
CA ASP A 711 16.35 7.01 2.07
C ASP A 711 16.11 7.89 3.30
N LEU A 712 15.22 8.91 3.18
CA LEU A 712 14.84 9.76 4.30
C LEU A 712 14.19 8.93 5.41
N ILE A 713 13.24 8.08 5.04
CA ILE A 713 12.50 7.24 5.99
C ILE A 713 13.44 6.23 6.66
N ALA A 714 14.33 5.61 5.88
CA ALA A 714 15.32 4.68 6.39
C ALA A 714 16.28 5.35 7.37
N GLY A 715 16.76 6.56 7.05
CA GLY A 715 17.63 7.35 7.92
C GLY A 715 16.95 7.75 9.22
N VAL A 716 15.70 8.24 9.16
CA VAL A 716 14.92 8.61 10.35
C VAL A 716 14.63 7.39 11.21
N SER A 717 14.22 6.27 10.62
CA SER A 717 13.98 5.01 11.35
C SER A 717 15.25 4.52 12.04
N TYR A 718 16.40 4.56 11.36
CA TYR A 718 17.68 4.19 11.91
C TYR A 718 18.05 5.03 13.14
N LEU A 719 17.90 6.35 13.06
CA LEU A 719 18.19 7.25 14.16
C LEU A 719 17.19 7.07 15.31
N ALA A 720 15.92 6.87 15.02
CA ALA A 720 14.88 6.73 16.04
C ALA A 720 15.04 5.46 16.89
N TRP A 721 15.49 4.35 16.31
CA TRP A 721 15.60 3.07 17.00
C TRP A 721 16.99 2.76 17.57
N ASN A 722 18.02 3.51 17.21
CA ASN A 722 19.40 3.27 17.66
C ASN A 722 19.98 4.47 18.41
N PRO A 723 19.66 4.66 19.72
CA PRO A 723 20.01 5.88 20.46
C PRO A 723 21.52 6.17 20.50
N VAL A 724 22.37 5.14 20.63
CA VAL A 724 23.85 5.32 20.63
C VAL A 724 24.33 5.79 19.27
N LYS A 725 23.86 5.14 18.19
CA LYS A 725 24.26 5.51 16.83
C LYS A 725 23.67 6.87 16.44
N ALA A 726 22.47 7.19 16.94
CA ALA A 726 21.87 8.51 16.77
C ALA A 726 22.75 9.62 17.35
N LEU A 727 23.23 9.45 18.60
CA LEU A 727 24.15 10.40 19.21
C LEU A 727 25.42 10.63 18.36
N ILE A 728 26.02 9.56 17.83
CA ILE A 728 27.24 9.66 17.01
C ILE A 728 26.94 10.38 15.68
N TRP A 729 25.91 9.92 14.95
CA TRP A 729 25.61 10.51 13.64
C TRP A 729 25.11 11.94 13.74
N LEU A 730 24.26 12.26 14.71
CA LEU A 730 23.79 13.62 14.94
C LEU A 730 24.93 14.54 15.39
N PHE A 731 25.92 14.03 16.14
CA PHE A 731 27.15 14.76 16.45
C PHE A 731 27.94 15.08 15.16
N VAL A 732 28.19 14.08 14.32
CA VAL A 732 28.90 14.28 13.05
C VAL A 732 28.14 15.27 12.16
N ILE A 733 26.81 15.14 12.06
CA ILE A 733 25.97 16.06 11.30
C ILE A 733 26.05 17.48 11.88
N SER A 734 25.96 17.64 13.21
CA SER A 734 26.05 18.96 13.87
C SER A 734 27.41 19.64 13.63
N VAL A 735 28.50 18.91 13.76
CA VAL A 735 29.85 19.41 13.45
C VAL A 735 29.94 19.78 11.96
N SER A 736 29.46 18.93 11.06
CA SER A 736 29.49 19.20 9.62
C SER A 736 28.67 20.45 9.26
N VAL A 737 27.49 20.63 9.87
CA VAL A 737 26.67 21.84 9.69
C VAL A 737 27.41 23.09 10.17
N MET A 738 28.08 23.02 11.34
CA MET A 738 28.89 24.15 11.84
C MET A 738 30.02 24.55 10.89
N PHE A 739 30.75 23.55 10.32
CA PHE A 739 31.77 23.80 9.31
C PHE A 739 31.16 24.35 7.99
N LEU A 740 30.05 23.78 7.52
CA LEU A 740 29.36 24.28 6.31
C LEU A 740 28.90 25.74 6.50
N LEU A 741 28.28 26.06 7.63
CA LEU A 741 27.91 27.43 7.95
C LEU A 741 29.11 28.36 8.00
N THR A 742 30.25 27.90 8.54
CA THR A 742 31.48 28.65 8.56
C THR A 742 31.95 28.99 7.12
N ILE A 743 31.92 28.02 6.22
CA ILE A 743 32.27 28.20 4.82
C ILE A 743 31.32 29.17 4.11
N VAL A 744 30.01 28.95 4.27
CA VAL A 744 28.96 29.78 3.62
C VAL A 744 29.00 31.23 4.10
N ILE A 745 29.12 31.44 5.42
CA ILE A 745 29.23 32.81 5.97
C ILE A 745 30.53 33.46 5.56
N THR A 746 31.65 32.72 5.53
CA THR A 746 32.92 33.27 5.04
C THR A 746 32.84 33.60 3.55
N ALA A 747 32.24 32.76 2.73
CA ALA A 747 32.04 33.05 1.32
C ALA A 747 31.12 34.27 1.08
N SER A 748 30.08 34.46 1.92
CA SER A 748 29.21 35.64 1.86
C SER A 748 29.97 36.95 2.18
N SER A 749 31.15 36.88 2.84
CA SER A 749 31.99 38.07 3.07
C SER A 749 32.48 38.74 1.76
N PHE A 750 32.39 38.03 0.64
CA PHE A 750 32.69 38.61 -0.67
C PHE A 750 31.79 39.83 -1.01
N PHE A 751 30.63 39.89 -0.45
CA PHE A 751 29.63 40.97 -0.62
C PHE A 751 29.84 42.13 0.37
N VAL A 752 30.86 42.03 1.23
CA VAL A 752 31.14 42.96 2.33
C VAL A 752 32.52 43.61 2.16
N ARG A 753 32.65 44.87 2.61
CA ARG A 753 33.93 45.59 2.52
C ARG A 753 34.97 45.21 3.57
N THR A 754 34.52 44.53 4.63
CA THR A 754 35.40 44.17 5.75
C THR A 754 36.11 42.83 5.46
N LYS A 755 37.40 42.74 5.82
CA LYS A 755 38.18 41.49 5.69
C LYS A 755 37.78 40.53 6.82
N VAL A 756 37.10 39.43 6.48
CA VAL A 756 36.64 38.43 7.44
C VAL A 756 37.50 37.18 7.35
N TYR A 757 37.94 36.68 8.51
CA TYR A 757 38.76 35.46 8.59
C TYR A 757 37.90 34.24 8.94
N LEU A 758 38.21 33.08 8.36
CA LEU A 758 37.53 31.83 8.60
C LEU A 758 37.44 31.48 10.11
N SER A 759 38.56 31.70 10.82
CA SER A 759 38.61 31.47 12.28
C SER A 759 37.65 32.36 13.05
N SER A 760 37.55 33.65 12.67
CA SER A 760 36.59 34.57 13.30
C SER A 760 35.13 34.17 13.10
N VAL A 761 34.79 33.71 11.91
CA VAL A 761 33.45 33.19 11.62
C VAL A 761 33.18 31.95 12.46
N PHE A 762 34.09 30.95 12.45
CA PHE A 762 33.90 29.73 13.25
C PHE A 762 33.74 30.05 14.74
N PHE A 763 34.57 30.93 15.31
CA PHE A 763 34.45 31.32 16.74
C PHE A 763 33.10 32.00 16.98
N THR A 764 32.62 32.84 16.08
CA THR A 764 31.30 33.48 16.22
C THR A 764 30.17 32.45 16.22
N ILE A 765 30.20 31.48 15.35
CA ILE A 765 29.21 30.41 15.33
C ILE A 765 29.20 29.70 16.68
N VAL A 766 30.35 29.19 17.12
CA VAL A 766 30.47 28.43 18.36
C VAL A 766 30.00 29.26 19.58
N TRP A 767 30.50 30.48 19.74
CA TRP A 767 30.19 31.31 20.90
C TRP A 767 28.76 31.91 20.86
N SER A 768 28.15 32.02 19.67
CA SER A 768 26.74 32.36 19.55
C SER A 768 25.83 31.26 20.06
N LEU A 769 26.22 30.01 19.88
CA LEU A 769 25.50 28.82 20.33
C LEU A 769 25.84 28.39 21.78
N LEU A 770 26.70 29.13 22.50
CA LEU A 770 27.03 28.86 23.91
C LEU A 770 25.81 28.62 24.82
N PRO A 771 24.66 29.32 24.68
CA PRO A 771 23.48 29.04 25.51
C PRO A 771 22.96 27.62 25.40
N ALA A 772 23.25 26.88 24.29
CA ALA A 772 22.84 25.47 24.14
C ALA A 772 23.34 24.59 25.31
N VAL A 773 24.43 24.96 25.97
CA VAL A 773 24.96 24.26 27.15
C VAL A 773 23.93 24.24 28.30
N LEU A 774 23.05 25.24 28.40
CA LEU A 774 21.97 25.28 29.39
C LEU A 774 20.95 24.16 29.19
N LEU A 775 20.93 23.52 28.02
CA LEU A 775 20.04 22.40 27.73
C LEU A 775 20.59 21.04 28.25
N ILE A 776 21.78 20.97 28.79
CA ILE A 776 22.37 19.71 29.34
C ILE A 776 21.42 19.08 30.37
N PRO A 777 20.92 19.76 31.40
CA PRO A 777 20.02 19.17 32.38
C PRO A 777 18.72 18.67 31.71
N LEU A 778 18.18 19.44 30.76
CA LEU A 778 17.01 19.02 30.00
C LEU A 778 17.30 17.74 29.19
N GLY A 779 18.46 17.67 28.50
CA GLY A 779 18.83 16.49 27.72
C GLY A 779 18.96 15.20 28.55
N ILE A 780 19.27 15.28 29.85
CA ILE A 780 19.31 14.13 30.73
C ILE A 780 17.92 13.56 31.01
N VAL A 781 16.92 14.42 31.16
CA VAL A 781 15.56 14.02 31.59
C VAL A 781 14.50 14.09 30.48
N LEU A 782 14.84 14.61 29.30
CA LEU A 782 13.89 14.99 28.23
C LEU A 782 12.97 13.83 27.81
N TYR A 783 13.52 12.64 27.58
CA TYR A 783 12.72 11.48 27.21
C TYR A 783 11.68 11.12 28.28
N ARG A 784 12.08 11.12 29.56
CA ARG A 784 11.16 10.82 30.66
C ARG A 784 10.07 11.89 30.82
N LEU A 785 10.43 13.16 30.64
CA LEU A 785 9.45 14.25 30.67
C LEU A 785 8.42 14.13 29.55
N LEU A 786 8.89 13.82 28.32
CA LEU A 786 8.00 13.63 27.18
C LEU A 786 7.11 12.38 27.36
N ASN A 787 7.65 11.30 27.90
CA ASN A 787 6.90 10.07 28.13
C ASN A 787 5.85 10.20 29.23
N ALA A 788 6.06 11.07 30.20
CA ALA A 788 5.09 11.39 31.24
C ALA A 788 3.82 12.10 30.70
N GLY A 789 3.86 12.63 29.48
CA GLY A 789 2.70 13.19 28.77
C GLY A 789 2.18 14.52 29.30
N ALA A 790 2.53 14.90 30.51
CA ALA A 790 2.05 16.13 31.15
C ALA A 790 2.80 17.35 30.61
N GLY A 791 2.23 18.05 29.63
CA GLY A 791 2.74 19.33 29.16
C GLY A 791 3.74 19.29 28.03
N ASN A 792 3.78 18.26 27.20
CA ASN A 792 4.69 18.13 26.04
C ASN A 792 4.68 19.36 25.13
N ILE A 793 3.53 19.98 24.94
CA ILE A 793 3.41 21.21 24.14
C ILE A 793 4.29 22.33 24.65
N TYR A 794 4.44 22.49 25.98
CA TYR A 794 5.27 23.54 26.56
C TYR A 794 6.76 23.26 26.33
N ILE A 795 7.16 21.97 26.36
CA ILE A 795 8.53 21.56 26.04
C ILE A 795 8.86 21.89 24.58
N TYR A 796 7.96 21.59 23.65
CA TYR A 796 8.15 21.91 22.23
C TYR A 796 8.21 23.43 21.99
N ILE A 797 7.30 24.18 22.60
CA ILE A 797 7.31 25.67 22.50
C ILE A 797 8.62 26.22 23.07
N PHE A 798 9.07 25.71 24.23
CA PHE A 798 10.35 26.14 24.82
C PHE A 798 11.51 25.85 23.87
N LEU A 799 11.64 24.64 23.33
CA LEU A 799 12.73 24.29 22.41
C LEU A 799 12.70 25.12 21.13
N ILE A 800 11.52 25.42 20.59
CA ILE A 800 11.35 26.29 19.41
C ILE A 800 11.81 27.72 19.74
N LEU A 801 11.33 28.30 20.82
CA LEU A 801 11.70 29.67 21.21
C LEU A 801 13.19 29.77 21.53
N PHE A 802 13.76 28.76 22.18
CA PHE A 802 15.17 28.65 22.46
C PHE A 802 16.02 28.60 21.17
N SER A 803 15.57 27.84 20.19
CA SER A 803 16.22 27.76 18.86
C SER A 803 16.17 29.11 18.12
N PHE A 804 15.07 29.83 18.19
CA PHE A 804 14.96 31.18 17.64
C PHE A 804 15.90 32.16 18.34
N TRP A 805 16.02 32.05 19.66
CA TRP A 805 16.96 32.86 20.40
C TRP A 805 18.41 32.59 20.01
N MET A 806 18.81 31.31 19.83
CA MET A 806 20.14 30.96 19.33
C MET A 806 20.39 31.49 17.92
N LEU A 807 19.39 31.37 17.03
CA LEU A 807 19.48 31.94 15.67
C LEU A 807 19.65 33.45 15.69
N TYR A 808 18.87 34.16 16.50
CA TYR A 808 19.02 35.60 16.70
C TYR A 808 20.43 35.98 17.12
N ARG A 809 21.01 35.25 18.10
CA ARG A 809 22.38 35.46 18.56
C ARG A 809 23.42 35.24 17.47
N LEU A 810 23.24 34.18 16.67
CA LEU A 810 24.12 33.89 15.54
C LEU A 810 24.11 35.04 14.52
N LEU A 811 22.92 35.45 14.08
CA LEU A 811 22.79 36.55 13.12
C LEU A 811 23.35 37.88 13.67
N LYS A 812 23.16 38.15 14.96
CA LYS A 812 23.79 39.30 15.63
C LYS A 812 25.30 39.23 15.65
N GLY A 813 25.86 38.04 15.92
CA GLY A 813 27.30 37.80 15.86
C GLY A 813 27.89 38.05 14.46
N VAL A 814 27.16 37.54 13.43
CA VAL A 814 27.56 37.77 12.01
C VAL A 814 27.51 39.25 11.65
N SER A 815 26.48 39.99 12.10
CA SER A 815 26.39 41.44 11.84
C SER A 815 27.57 42.23 12.42
N VAL A 816 28.03 41.86 13.61
CA VAL A 816 29.19 42.51 14.27
C VAL A 816 30.50 42.20 13.52
N ILE A 817 30.70 40.94 13.08
CA ILE A 817 31.90 40.54 12.33
C ILE A 817 31.95 41.21 10.97
N PHE A 818 30.82 41.33 10.29
CA PHE A 818 30.76 41.96 8.96
C PHE A 818 30.76 43.48 9.03
N ASP A 819 30.57 44.06 10.23
CA ASP A 819 30.45 45.48 10.46
C ASP A 819 29.30 46.09 9.65
N ILE A 820 28.17 45.42 9.60
CA ILE A 820 26.98 45.79 8.87
C ILE A 820 25.82 45.99 9.83
N ASN A 821 24.85 46.87 9.43
CA ASN A 821 23.61 47.04 10.18
C ASN A 821 22.91 45.67 10.43
N ALA A 822 22.59 45.41 11.69
CA ALA A 822 21.97 44.16 12.13
C ALA A 822 20.64 43.86 11.39
N GLY A 823 19.82 44.87 11.04
CA GLY A 823 18.59 44.71 10.28
C GLY A 823 18.79 44.06 8.92
N GLY A 824 19.85 44.47 8.19
CA GLY A 824 20.20 43.83 6.89
C GLY A 824 20.56 42.37 7.03
N ILE A 825 21.41 42.00 8.00
CA ILE A 825 21.79 40.61 8.26
C ILE A 825 20.62 39.75 8.72
N TYR A 826 19.73 40.29 9.54
CA TYR A 826 18.52 39.54 9.95
C TYR A 826 17.63 39.26 8.73
N PHE A 827 17.39 40.29 7.89
CA PHE A 827 16.57 40.08 6.71
C PHE A 827 17.17 39.07 5.72
N TYR A 828 18.42 39.29 5.29
CA TYR A 828 19.07 38.41 4.32
C TYR A 828 19.35 37.01 4.90
N GLY A 829 19.71 36.90 6.18
CA GLY A 829 19.93 35.62 6.85
C GLY A 829 18.64 34.78 6.94
N LEU A 830 17.53 35.39 7.38
CA LEU A 830 16.24 34.72 7.43
C LEU A 830 15.73 34.37 6.03
N LEU A 831 15.91 35.28 5.05
CA LEU A 831 15.55 35.03 3.65
C LEU A 831 16.31 33.84 3.09
N THR A 832 17.63 33.75 3.34
CA THR A 832 18.46 32.64 2.88
C THR A 832 17.97 31.31 3.48
N ILE A 833 17.67 31.28 4.77
CA ILE A 833 17.12 30.07 5.44
C ILE A 833 15.77 29.70 4.83
N ALA A 834 14.88 30.68 4.60
CA ALA A 834 13.58 30.45 3.99
C ALA A 834 13.70 29.91 2.56
N LEU A 835 14.63 30.48 1.76
CA LEU A 835 14.89 30.01 0.38
C LEU A 835 15.43 28.58 0.34
N ILE A 836 16.37 28.23 1.23
CA ILE A 836 16.90 26.86 1.30
C ILE A 836 15.76 25.88 1.64
N LYS A 837 14.95 26.19 2.65
CA LYS A 837 13.79 25.35 3.00
C LYS A 837 12.80 25.23 1.85
N LEU A 838 12.53 26.33 1.15
CA LEU A 838 11.62 26.37 0.01
C LEU A 838 12.16 25.51 -1.15
N ILE A 839 13.44 25.59 -1.46
CA ILE A 839 14.07 24.77 -2.53
C ILE A 839 13.95 23.28 -2.19
N ILE A 840 14.26 22.89 -0.94
CA ILE A 840 14.12 21.50 -0.48
C ILE A 840 12.67 21.06 -0.59
N PHE A 841 11.73 21.90 -0.15
CA PHE A 841 10.32 21.58 -0.20
C PHE A 841 9.80 21.44 -1.65
N ILE A 842 10.17 22.37 -2.55
CA ILE A 842 9.84 22.29 -3.98
C ILE A 842 10.39 21.02 -4.62
N TYR A 843 11.63 20.65 -4.28
CA TYR A 843 12.21 19.40 -4.78
C TYR A 843 11.35 18.17 -4.44
N PHE A 844 10.91 18.06 -3.19
CA PHE A 844 10.04 16.96 -2.76
C PHE A 844 8.62 17.09 -3.30
N GLU A 845 8.10 18.32 -3.43
CA GLU A 845 6.75 18.55 -3.98
C GLU A 845 6.64 18.11 -5.43
N VAL A 846 7.61 18.53 -6.27
CA VAL A 846 7.63 18.19 -7.70
C VAL A 846 7.76 16.68 -7.92
N ASN A 847 8.61 16.01 -7.12
CA ASN A 847 8.85 14.58 -7.28
C ASN A 847 7.81 13.69 -6.60
N ASN A 848 7.19 14.17 -5.52
CA ASN A 848 6.40 13.29 -4.65
C ASN A 848 5.06 13.89 -4.19
N SER A 849 4.67 15.09 -4.61
CA SER A 849 3.38 15.73 -4.20
C SER A 849 3.19 15.78 -2.68
N VAL A 850 4.24 16.16 -1.95
CA VAL A 850 4.33 16.08 -0.47
C VAL A 850 3.19 16.83 0.21
N PHE A 851 2.84 18.02 -0.30
CA PHE A 851 1.84 18.88 0.32
C PHE A 851 0.47 18.20 0.42
N GLN A 852 0.06 17.49 -0.62
CA GLN A 852 -1.24 16.80 -0.65
C GLN A 852 -1.30 15.66 0.37
N TYR A 853 -0.25 14.83 0.46
CA TYR A 853 -0.18 13.73 1.42
C TYR A 853 0.00 14.22 2.87
N LEU A 854 0.78 15.29 3.08
CA LEU A 854 0.93 15.91 4.39
C LEU A 854 -0.39 16.48 4.90
N ARG A 855 -1.11 17.21 4.03
CA ARG A 855 -2.44 17.75 4.36
C ARG A 855 -3.42 16.63 4.72
N LEU A 856 -3.43 15.54 3.95
CA LEU A 856 -4.27 14.37 4.24
C LEU A 856 -3.93 13.78 5.61
N ALA A 857 -2.64 13.53 5.88
CA ALA A 857 -2.18 12.98 7.15
C ALA A 857 -2.60 13.84 8.35
N LEU A 858 -2.45 15.17 8.25
CA LEU A 858 -2.83 16.09 9.31
C LEU A 858 -4.36 16.15 9.54
N LYS A 859 -5.15 16.09 8.48
CA LYS A 859 -6.61 16.03 8.57
C LYS A 859 -7.10 14.72 9.19
N GLN A 860 -6.52 13.59 8.83
CA GLN A 860 -6.87 12.29 9.41
C GLN A 860 -6.68 12.24 10.94
N PHE A 861 -5.77 13.06 11.48
CA PHE A 861 -5.52 13.16 12.92
C PHE A 861 -6.10 14.43 13.55
N ASN A 862 -7.05 15.09 12.89
CA ASN A 862 -7.80 16.27 13.39
C ASN A 862 -6.89 17.44 13.80
N ILE A 863 -5.72 17.62 13.18
CA ILE A 863 -4.82 18.74 13.49
C ILE A 863 -5.25 20.02 12.77
N PHE A 864 -5.90 19.87 11.60
CA PHE A 864 -6.55 20.96 10.87
C PHE A 864 -7.94 20.48 10.43
N GLY A 865 -8.90 20.61 11.33
CA GLY A 865 -10.30 20.33 11.07
C GLY A 865 -11.00 21.47 10.34
#